data_e645eb80bff119f242e8ef9aa3d806c3
#
_entry.id   e645eb80bff119f242e8ef9aa3d806c3
#
_cell.length_a   1.000
_cell.length_b   1.000
_cell.length_c   1.000
_cell.angle_alpha   90.00
_cell.angle_beta   90.00
_cell.angle_gamma   90.00
#
_symmetry.space_group_name_H-M   'P 1'
#
loop_
_entity.id
_entity.type
_entity.pdbx_description
1 polymer ?
#
loop_
_entity_poly.entity_id
_entity_poly.type
_entity_poly.pdbx_seq_one_letter_code
_entity_poly.pdbx_strand_id
1 'polypeptide(L)'
;MFKALMRLLFLIIGIFYSNNLFATHIRAGEIIAKRISTTSLTYEFTIIGYTDTGSEVEFGGGKFDFGDGNVIEILDEVALTSQKILLDNQVALNLFKITHTFQAPGRYVVNYYEQNRNNGILNMDNSVDTPFFIETEILIDPFFGQNNTPILLIPPIDNGIMSVRYIHNPGAFDPDGDSLSYELVIPMQENLYEVTNYRFPNAEEFYSEYAKGNEAGLGPPTFTLDPVTGDLVWDAPGTEGEYNFAFRVVEWRKVGDTWYKLGYVTRDMQVLIQDADNDRPILEIMDPICVDAGTLIIDTIVGYDPDNNDVKIEAFGGPFGFLSSPAIYSPNPASFTKSPTQLFFEWQTNCDHVRERPYDVQFKISDKPNYGPNLVEFMTWQIQIVPPAPTGLSISPLAGRKASLDWDLYSCENASKIQIWRRIGSYDFTPDNCEVGIPEGSGYELVGEVNGNIFNYFDSNENKGLAPGSKYCYRLVAEFPLPEGGISYVSEEVCILIEANAPIINNVSIENTTTENGLVKVIWYPPLTLDTILFPIPYKYKVRRFDGLKTNENIYEYPTLILDTFFIDEVANTLNNIYNYQVEVFDSQENSIDFSSQASSVRLDLQPKQLSIDLSWKFNVPWSNNSKDFPIHYVYRNNVYGYTSDEFILIDSVNVIENRFYYSDNGSFEDVELNENLFYCYYVITSGTYENDSLPKTLENGYEILNKSQKICAQTNDLIAPCPPVGFKISDEFNCENYFDGKSCSLKDFWNRIEWDSDNNECSEDTKTFNIYFSDDGMNNFEKIASVTDEYFLHLGLTNLKGAYFITALDRSENESVPSDTIYRDNCPFYELPNVFTPNKDGKNDLFTPFYSDGSIVNFDYNKCPRFLKSVIFNVFDRSGSKLFSYSSLEDIENGIYINWDGKDLNGNELPSGTYYYTADIIFDILDKENREKLIKGWVQILK
;
A
#
# COMPACT_ATOMS: atom_id res chain seq x y z
N MET A 1 40.88 -73.60 6.55
CA MET A 1 39.59 -73.44 5.96
C MET A 1 38.64 -72.57 6.81
N PHE A 2 38.52 -72.76 8.09
CA PHE A 2 37.63 -71.99 8.98
C PHE A 2 37.90 -70.47 9.03
N LYS A 3 39.18 -70.05 9.05
CA LYS A 3 39.59 -68.63 9.06
C LYS A 3 39.36 -67.91 7.73
N ALA A 4 39.26 -68.59 6.61
CA ALA A 4 38.99 -68.05 5.31
C ALA A 4 37.45 -67.85 5.15
N LEU A 5 36.65 -68.77 5.68
CA LEU A 5 35.20 -68.68 5.65
C LEU A 5 34.67 -67.53 6.56
N MET A 6 35.31 -67.34 7.72
CA MET A 6 34.93 -66.26 8.63
C MET A 6 35.30 -64.86 8.07
N ARG A 7 36.42 -64.73 7.30
CA ARG A 7 36.75 -63.48 6.58
C ARG A 7 35.81 -63.22 5.40
N LEU A 8 35.33 -64.25 4.71
CA LEU A 8 34.36 -64.12 3.64
C LEU A 8 32.98 -63.73 4.21
N LEU A 9 32.58 -64.28 5.35
CA LEU A 9 31.35 -63.90 6.06
C LEU A 9 31.36 -62.44 6.57
N PHE A 10 32.49 -61.95 7.06
CA PHE A 10 32.66 -60.53 7.48
C PHE A 10 32.73 -59.61 6.25
N LEU A 11 33.19 -60.07 5.09
CA LEU A 11 33.15 -59.28 3.84
C LEU A 11 31.75 -59.23 3.24
N ILE A 12 30.96 -60.27 3.38
CA ILE A 12 29.56 -60.36 2.94
C ILE A 12 28.67 -59.55 3.88
N ILE A 13 28.87 -59.58 5.19
CA ILE A 13 28.11 -58.74 6.15
C ILE A 13 28.51 -57.25 5.97
N GLY A 14 29.77 -56.92 5.60
CA GLY A 14 30.20 -55.56 5.29
C GLY A 14 29.60 -54.98 4.02
N ILE A 15 29.16 -55.82 3.06
CA ILE A 15 28.52 -55.43 1.82
C ILE A 15 27.00 -55.21 2.02
N PHE A 16 26.39 -55.82 3.06
CA PHE A 16 24.98 -55.61 3.43
C PHE A 16 24.73 -54.41 4.37
N TYR A 17 25.75 -53.74 4.86
CA TYR A 17 25.66 -52.42 5.49
C TYR A 17 26.15 -51.35 4.52
N SER A 18 25.72 -51.38 3.25
CA SER A 18 25.61 -50.16 2.52
C SER A 18 24.45 -49.40 3.17
N ASN A 19 24.77 -48.37 3.93
CA ASN A 19 23.81 -47.35 4.28
C ASN A 19 23.15 -46.93 2.98
N ASN A 20 21.89 -47.29 2.77
CA ASN A 20 21.04 -46.60 1.81
C ASN A 20 20.98 -45.14 2.31
N LEU A 21 21.86 -44.31 1.79
CA LEU A 21 21.68 -42.88 1.83
C LEU A 21 20.43 -42.64 0.99
N PHE A 22 19.29 -42.55 1.65
CA PHE A 22 18.05 -42.11 1.03
C PHE A 22 18.25 -40.64 0.67
N ALA A 23 18.54 -40.34 -0.57
CA ALA A 23 18.48 -39.00 -1.10
C ALA A 23 17.01 -38.68 -1.34
N THR A 24 16.47 -37.65 -0.70
CA THR A 24 15.21 -37.04 -1.07
C THR A 24 15.41 -36.35 -2.40
N HIS A 25 14.46 -36.50 -3.34
CA HIS A 25 14.51 -35.86 -4.65
C HIS A 25 13.43 -34.79 -4.76
N ILE A 26 13.48 -33.81 -3.83
CA ILE A 26 12.57 -32.65 -3.83
C ILE A 26 13.10 -31.60 -4.81
N ARG A 27 12.33 -31.36 -5.87
CA ARG A 27 12.64 -30.37 -6.90
C ARG A 27 12.15 -28.96 -6.55
N ALA A 28 10.97 -28.86 -5.92
CA ALA A 28 10.39 -27.59 -5.53
C ALA A 28 9.26 -27.77 -4.53
N GLY A 29 8.86 -26.67 -3.89
CA GLY A 29 7.64 -26.65 -3.11
C GLY A 29 7.19 -25.25 -2.76
N GLU A 30 5.92 -25.20 -2.38
CA GLU A 30 5.21 -24.02 -1.88
C GLU A 30 4.06 -24.41 -0.97
N ILE A 31 3.53 -23.46 -0.19
CA ILE A 31 2.35 -23.63 0.66
C ILE A 31 1.34 -22.57 0.27
N ILE A 32 0.12 -22.96 -0.06
CA ILE A 32 -0.99 -22.04 -0.28
C ILE A 32 -2.06 -22.22 0.80
N ALA A 33 -2.72 -21.13 1.17
CA ALA A 33 -3.78 -21.11 2.18
C ALA A 33 -5.08 -20.55 1.59
N LYS A 34 -6.17 -21.27 1.76
CA LYS A 34 -7.49 -20.86 1.32
C LYS A 34 -8.44 -20.73 2.51
N ARG A 35 -9.10 -19.59 2.63
CA ARG A 35 -10.16 -19.39 3.62
C ARG A 35 -11.39 -20.24 3.24
N ILE A 36 -11.83 -21.11 4.14
CA ILE A 36 -12.98 -22.02 3.88
C ILE A 36 -14.20 -21.73 4.76
N SER A 37 -14.13 -20.74 5.65
CA SER A 37 -15.24 -20.35 6.51
C SER A 37 -15.39 -18.84 6.58
N THR A 38 -16.62 -18.36 6.50
CA THR A 38 -16.99 -16.95 6.70
C THR A 38 -17.21 -16.58 8.17
N THR A 39 -17.41 -17.58 9.03
CA THR A 39 -17.78 -17.38 10.45
C THR A 39 -16.68 -17.76 11.43
N SER A 40 -15.66 -18.52 10.99
CA SER A 40 -14.50 -18.91 11.79
C SER A 40 -13.21 -18.60 11.04
N LEU A 41 -12.08 -18.54 11.75
CA LEU A 41 -10.76 -18.32 11.15
C LEU A 41 -10.16 -19.64 10.65
N THR A 42 -10.94 -20.37 9.82
CA THR A 42 -10.58 -21.69 9.32
C THR A 42 -10.05 -21.61 7.91
N TYR A 43 -8.85 -22.13 7.71
CA TYR A 43 -8.15 -22.23 6.44
C TYR A 43 -7.93 -23.69 6.02
N GLU A 44 -7.96 -23.95 4.73
CA GLU A 44 -7.39 -25.14 4.10
C GLU A 44 -5.99 -24.79 3.61
N PHE A 45 -4.98 -25.45 4.14
CA PHE A 45 -3.60 -25.35 3.66
C PHE A 45 -3.36 -26.48 2.66
N THR A 46 -2.71 -26.15 1.53
CA THR A 46 -2.21 -27.13 0.58
C THR A 46 -0.70 -27.03 0.54
N ILE A 47 0.00 -28.07 0.99
CA ILE A 47 1.44 -28.21 0.82
C ILE A 47 1.66 -28.84 -0.53
N ILE A 48 2.42 -28.18 -1.38
CA ILE A 48 2.70 -28.58 -2.75
C ILE A 48 4.17 -28.95 -2.83
N GLY A 49 4.46 -30.16 -3.23
CA GLY A 49 5.84 -30.64 -3.44
C GLY A 49 6.02 -31.26 -4.82
N TYR A 50 7.10 -30.90 -5.47
CA TYR A 50 7.50 -31.45 -6.76
C TYR A 50 8.71 -32.38 -6.55
N THR A 51 8.61 -33.63 -7.01
CA THR A 51 9.64 -34.66 -6.79
C THR A 51 9.96 -35.40 -8.08
N ASP A 52 11.18 -35.94 -8.16
CA ASP A 52 11.55 -36.83 -9.27
C ASP A 52 10.78 -38.15 -9.21
N THR A 53 10.27 -38.60 -10.33
CA THR A 53 9.52 -39.87 -10.45
C THR A 53 10.41 -41.10 -10.27
N GLY A 54 11.72 -40.99 -10.43
CA GLY A 54 12.71 -42.03 -10.22
C GLY A 54 13.13 -42.25 -8.77
N SER A 55 12.66 -41.42 -7.84
CA SER A 55 12.97 -41.55 -6.42
C SER A 55 12.13 -42.64 -5.74
N GLU A 56 12.78 -43.46 -4.89
CA GLU A 56 12.08 -44.38 -3.99
C GLU A 56 11.58 -43.70 -2.70
N VAL A 57 12.02 -42.44 -2.45
CA VAL A 57 11.60 -41.65 -1.28
C VAL A 57 10.34 -40.87 -1.59
N GLU A 58 9.34 -41.00 -0.75
CA GLU A 58 8.07 -40.27 -0.88
C GLU A 58 8.17 -38.93 -0.17
N PHE A 59 7.67 -37.86 -0.80
CA PHE A 59 7.47 -36.54 -0.19
C PHE A 59 6.37 -36.58 0.86
N GLY A 60 6.52 -35.87 1.96
CA GLY A 60 5.50 -35.74 3.02
C GLY A 60 5.94 -36.37 4.35
N GLY A 61 7.20 -36.79 4.49
CA GLY A 61 7.77 -37.23 5.79
C GLY A 61 8.07 -36.11 6.77
N GLY A 62 7.76 -34.88 6.40
CA GLY A 62 8.13 -33.67 7.16
C GLY A 62 7.11 -33.19 8.18
N LYS A 63 7.43 -32.05 8.79
CA LYS A 63 6.62 -31.39 9.80
C LYS A 63 5.98 -30.14 9.21
N PHE A 64 4.74 -29.90 9.59
CA PHE A 64 4.03 -28.68 9.23
C PHE A 64 3.66 -27.90 10.48
N ASP A 65 4.11 -26.64 10.55
CA ASP A 65 3.84 -25.69 11.63
C ASP A 65 2.86 -24.63 11.13
N PHE A 66 1.74 -24.46 11.85
CA PHE A 66 0.72 -23.44 11.50
C PHE A 66 1.09 -22.02 11.94
N GLY A 67 2.23 -21.82 12.60
CA GLY A 67 2.69 -20.52 13.08
C GLY A 67 1.94 -20.01 14.32
N ASP A 68 1.07 -20.82 14.91
CA ASP A 68 0.34 -20.53 16.16
C ASP A 68 0.76 -21.47 17.33
N GLY A 69 1.82 -22.23 17.13
CA GLY A 69 2.33 -23.24 18.06
C GLY A 69 1.78 -24.66 17.85
N ASN A 70 0.86 -24.86 16.93
CA ASN A 70 0.42 -26.17 16.52
C ASN A 70 1.32 -26.71 15.41
N VAL A 71 1.96 -27.85 15.67
CA VAL A 71 2.84 -28.56 14.73
C VAL A 71 2.32 -29.97 14.53
N ILE A 72 2.32 -30.46 13.31
CA ILE A 72 1.90 -31.81 12.94
C ILE A 72 2.97 -32.51 12.12
N GLU A 73 3.03 -33.84 12.20
CA GLU A 73 3.78 -34.67 11.27
C GLU A 73 2.83 -35.14 10.16
N ILE A 74 3.15 -34.85 8.91
CA ILE A 74 2.23 -35.02 7.77
C ILE A 74 1.74 -36.49 7.66
N LEU A 75 2.63 -37.48 7.84
CA LEU A 75 2.26 -38.89 7.71
C LEU A 75 1.39 -39.43 8.86
N ASP A 76 1.36 -38.76 10.01
CA ASP A 76 0.57 -39.18 11.18
C ASP A 76 -0.82 -38.54 11.23
N GLU A 77 -1.11 -37.57 10.34
CA GLU A 77 -2.36 -36.82 10.34
C GLU A 77 -3.50 -37.57 9.62
N VAL A 78 -4.48 -38.04 10.37
CA VAL A 78 -5.62 -38.81 9.86
C VAL A 78 -6.60 -38.01 9.00
N ALA A 79 -6.63 -36.68 9.18
CA ALA A 79 -7.50 -35.77 8.42
C ALA A 79 -6.89 -35.31 7.08
N LEU A 80 -5.66 -35.72 6.78
CA LEU A 80 -4.94 -35.33 5.60
C LEU A 80 -5.49 -35.96 4.32
N THR A 81 -5.74 -35.16 3.29
CA THR A 81 -6.02 -35.62 1.94
C THR A 81 -4.76 -35.50 1.10
N SER A 82 -4.28 -36.62 0.54
CA SER A 82 -3.08 -36.65 -0.32
C SER A 82 -3.42 -37.03 -1.75
N GLN A 83 -2.72 -36.41 -2.70
CA GLN A 83 -2.83 -36.70 -4.13
C GLN A 83 -1.44 -36.62 -4.79
N LYS A 84 -1.12 -37.60 -5.66
CA LYS A 84 0.09 -37.60 -6.48
C LYS A 84 -0.29 -37.60 -7.96
N ILE A 85 0.25 -36.66 -8.73
CA ILE A 85 -0.01 -36.45 -10.15
C ILE A 85 1.34 -36.50 -10.89
N LEU A 86 1.42 -37.24 -11.99
CA LEU A 86 2.60 -37.29 -12.85
C LEU A 86 2.56 -36.13 -13.83
N LEU A 87 3.65 -35.35 -13.87
CA LEU A 87 3.86 -34.25 -14.81
C LEU A 87 4.89 -34.62 -15.88
N ASP A 88 5.17 -33.67 -16.78
CA ASP A 88 6.28 -33.76 -17.74
C ASP A 88 7.65 -33.75 -17.03
N ASN A 89 8.73 -33.98 -17.78
CA ASN A 89 10.13 -33.97 -17.28
C ASN A 89 10.41 -34.89 -16.10
N GLN A 90 9.72 -36.02 -16.01
CA GLN A 90 9.86 -37.00 -14.93
C GLN A 90 9.62 -36.44 -13.54
N VAL A 91 8.75 -35.46 -13.42
CA VAL A 91 8.35 -34.83 -12.13
C VAL A 91 6.99 -35.35 -11.70
N ALA A 92 6.84 -35.56 -10.39
CA ALA A 92 5.56 -35.84 -9.76
C ALA A 92 5.18 -34.65 -8.86
N LEU A 93 3.95 -34.19 -8.99
CA LEU A 93 3.30 -33.22 -8.10
C LEU A 93 2.65 -33.98 -6.95
N ASN A 94 3.02 -33.64 -5.73
CA ASN A 94 2.44 -34.17 -4.50
C ASN A 94 1.68 -33.05 -3.80
N LEU A 95 0.42 -33.31 -3.46
CA LEU A 95 -0.47 -32.37 -2.79
C LEU A 95 -0.92 -32.94 -1.45
N PHE A 96 -0.74 -32.19 -0.37
CA PHE A 96 -1.26 -32.52 0.94
C PHE A 96 -2.17 -31.39 1.42
N LYS A 97 -3.44 -31.71 1.70
CA LYS A 97 -4.44 -30.73 2.15
C LYS A 97 -4.82 -30.99 3.59
N ILE A 98 -4.77 -29.94 4.39
CA ILE A 98 -5.13 -29.97 5.80
C ILE A 98 -5.88 -28.70 6.17
N THR A 99 -6.83 -28.82 7.11
CA THR A 99 -7.59 -27.70 7.63
C THR A 99 -7.15 -27.34 9.02
N HIS A 100 -7.04 -26.02 9.30
CA HIS A 100 -6.73 -25.49 10.62
C HIS A 100 -7.60 -24.28 10.94
N THR A 101 -7.94 -24.11 12.23
CA THR A 101 -8.72 -22.98 12.73
C THR A 101 -7.89 -22.17 13.71
N PHE A 102 -7.51 -20.95 13.33
CA PHE A 102 -6.81 -20.02 14.23
C PHE A 102 -7.74 -19.49 15.31
N GLN A 103 -7.19 -19.29 16.50
CA GLN A 103 -7.99 -18.83 17.65
C GLN A 103 -8.16 -17.31 17.70
N ALA A 104 -7.30 -16.55 17.03
CA ALA A 104 -7.31 -15.09 17.03
C ALA A 104 -6.89 -14.51 15.67
N PRO A 105 -7.27 -13.28 15.33
CA PRO A 105 -6.61 -12.50 14.29
C PRO A 105 -5.14 -12.31 14.60
N GLY A 106 -4.30 -12.26 13.56
CA GLY A 106 -2.86 -12.08 13.69
C GLY A 106 -2.13 -12.34 12.38
N ARG A 107 -0.84 -12.15 12.40
CA ARG A 107 0.07 -12.49 11.31
C ARG A 107 0.72 -13.83 11.63
N TYR A 108 0.55 -14.81 10.75
CA TYR A 108 1.01 -16.17 10.96
C TYR A 108 1.96 -16.56 9.83
N VAL A 109 3.11 -17.12 10.18
CA VAL A 109 4.06 -17.72 9.24
C VAL A 109 3.92 -19.23 9.34
N VAL A 110 3.22 -19.81 8.38
CA VAL A 110 3.09 -21.26 8.28
C VAL A 110 4.29 -21.82 7.54
N ASN A 111 4.79 -22.96 7.96
CA ASN A 111 5.98 -23.51 7.33
C ASN A 111 5.95 -25.05 7.25
N TYR A 112 6.69 -25.56 6.28
CA TYR A 112 6.91 -26.98 6.10
C TYR A 112 8.42 -27.26 6.10
N TYR A 113 8.82 -28.23 6.90
CA TYR A 113 10.20 -28.67 7.08
C TYR A 113 10.31 -30.15 6.71
N GLU A 114 11.24 -30.49 5.80
CA GLU A 114 11.66 -31.85 5.49
C GLU A 114 13.17 -31.98 5.58
N GLN A 115 13.65 -33.14 6.03
CA GLN A 115 14.99 -33.26 6.59
C GLN A 115 16.15 -33.04 5.61
N ASN A 116 15.98 -33.35 4.31
CA ASN A 116 17.05 -33.37 3.32
C ASN A 116 16.64 -32.77 1.99
N ARG A 117 17.60 -32.18 1.27
CA ARG A 117 17.52 -31.78 -0.13
C ARG A 117 18.21 -32.80 -1.04
N ASN A 118 18.16 -32.60 -2.35
CA ASN A 118 18.94 -33.38 -3.31
C ASN A 118 20.44 -33.26 -3.05
N ASN A 119 21.16 -34.37 -3.37
CA ASN A 119 22.62 -34.35 -3.33
C ASN A 119 23.15 -33.74 -4.62
N GLY A 120 24.16 -32.86 -4.52
CA GLY A 120 24.90 -32.35 -5.67
C GLY A 120 24.36 -31.04 -6.24
N ILE A 121 23.54 -30.30 -5.49
CA ILE A 121 23.17 -28.93 -5.85
C ILE A 121 24.41 -28.06 -5.83
N LEU A 122 24.76 -27.44 -6.95
CA LEU A 122 26.05 -26.76 -7.13
C LEU A 122 26.18 -25.48 -6.31
N ASN A 123 25.13 -24.75 -6.15
CA ASN A 123 25.14 -23.47 -5.46
C ASN A 123 24.80 -23.53 -3.96
N MET A 124 24.85 -24.74 -3.38
CA MET A 124 24.76 -25.02 -1.94
C MET A 124 25.86 -25.98 -1.51
N ASP A 125 26.49 -25.69 -0.39
CA ASP A 125 27.44 -26.62 0.21
C ASP A 125 26.68 -27.72 0.96
N ASN A 126 27.08 -28.97 0.76
CA ASN A 126 26.51 -30.13 1.47
C ASN A 126 24.99 -30.25 1.42
N SER A 127 24.42 -30.06 0.22
CA SER A 127 22.97 -29.96 0.00
C SER A 127 22.15 -31.16 0.57
N VAL A 128 22.73 -32.35 0.58
CA VAL A 128 22.07 -33.57 1.13
C VAL A 128 21.78 -33.49 2.63
N ASP A 129 22.60 -32.77 3.39
CA ASP A 129 22.41 -32.57 4.84
C ASP A 129 21.70 -31.22 5.12
N THR A 130 21.31 -30.47 4.09
CA THR A 130 20.60 -29.23 4.22
C THR A 130 19.10 -29.50 4.15
N PRO A 131 18.31 -29.15 5.18
CA PRO A 131 16.87 -29.34 5.15
C PRO A 131 16.18 -28.57 4.03
N PHE A 132 15.07 -29.12 3.55
CA PHE A 132 14.13 -28.41 2.69
C PHE A 132 13.12 -27.68 3.60
N PHE A 133 13.03 -26.35 3.45
CA PHE A 133 12.16 -25.51 4.25
C PHE A 133 11.45 -24.48 3.36
N ILE A 134 10.15 -24.44 3.46
CA ILE A 134 9.31 -23.44 2.77
C ILE A 134 8.34 -22.81 3.76
N GLU A 135 8.03 -21.53 3.54
CA GLU A 135 7.12 -20.79 4.40
C GLU A 135 6.16 -19.90 3.60
N THR A 136 5.04 -19.62 4.21
CA THR A 136 4.01 -18.71 3.70
C THR A 136 3.49 -17.87 4.83
N GLU A 137 3.44 -16.56 4.64
CA GLU A 137 2.87 -15.62 5.60
C GLU A 137 1.44 -15.29 5.24
N ILE A 138 0.54 -15.32 6.22
CA ILE A 138 -0.84 -14.91 6.09
C ILE A 138 -1.20 -13.88 7.17
N LEU A 139 -1.90 -12.82 6.79
CA LEU A 139 -2.49 -11.86 7.71
C LEU A 139 -3.98 -12.16 7.87
N ILE A 140 -4.40 -12.48 9.08
CA ILE A 140 -5.80 -12.64 9.45
C ILE A 140 -6.21 -11.41 10.24
N ASP A 141 -6.90 -10.47 9.58
CA ASP A 141 -7.36 -9.25 10.23
C ASP A 141 -8.75 -8.87 9.70
N PRO A 142 -9.75 -8.68 10.58
CA PRO A 142 -11.09 -8.26 10.18
C PRO A 142 -11.15 -6.95 9.40
N PHE A 143 -10.16 -6.08 9.54
CA PHE A 143 -10.07 -4.82 8.81
C PHE A 143 -9.93 -5.05 7.29
N PHE A 144 -9.15 -6.08 6.90
CA PHE A 144 -8.94 -6.41 5.48
C PHE A 144 -9.96 -7.41 4.94
N GLY A 145 -10.82 -7.97 5.79
CA GLY A 145 -11.81 -8.98 5.38
C GLY A 145 -11.22 -10.38 5.24
N GLN A 146 -11.78 -11.15 4.30
CA GLN A 146 -11.26 -12.48 3.97
C GLN A 146 -10.06 -12.36 3.05
N ASN A 147 -9.13 -13.30 3.20
CA ASN A 147 -7.93 -13.37 2.39
C ASN A 147 -7.55 -14.82 2.09
N ASN A 148 -7.21 -15.08 0.83
CA ASN A 148 -6.57 -16.31 0.35
C ASN A 148 -5.17 -15.93 -0.12
N THR A 149 -4.20 -16.84 -0.03
CA THR A 149 -2.87 -16.56 -0.58
C THR A 149 -2.85 -16.65 -2.09
N PRO A 150 -1.88 -16.01 -2.75
CA PRO A 150 -1.62 -16.21 -4.16
C PRO A 150 -1.44 -17.69 -4.53
N ILE A 151 -1.87 -18.05 -5.74
CA ILE A 151 -1.73 -19.38 -6.33
C ILE A 151 -0.74 -19.29 -7.48
N LEU A 152 0.25 -20.20 -7.51
CA LEU A 152 1.25 -20.28 -8.56
C LEU A 152 0.83 -21.36 -9.56
N LEU A 153 0.36 -20.93 -10.74
CA LEU A 153 -0.28 -21.81 -11.73
C LEU A 153 0.69 -22.60 -12.60
N ILE A 154 1.94 -22.12 -12.75
CA ILE A 154 2.93 -22.74 -13.62
C ILE A 154 3.89 -23.59 -12.76
N PRO A 155 3.92 -24.93 -13.01
CA PRO A 155 4.84 -25.81 -12.29
C PRO A 155 6.31 -25.50 -12.58
N PRO A 156 7.22 -25.61 -11.58
CA PRO A 156 8.66 -25.38 -11.74
C PRO A 156 9.37 -26.64 -12.26
N ILE A 157 9.04 -27.06 -13.48
CA ILE A 157 9.52 -28.33 -14.08
C ILE A 157 10.46 -28.15 -15.27
N ASP A 158 10.71 -26.90 -15.66
CA ASP A 158 11.51 -26.60 -16.85
C ASP A 158 13.00 -26.75 -16.56
N ASN A 159 13.75 -27.27 -17.53
CA ASN A 159 15.19 -27.40 -17.48
C ASN A 159 15.84 -26.31 -18.33
N GLY A 160 17.15 -26.06 -18.13
CA GLY A 160 17.90 -25.11 -18.91
C GLY A 160 19.07 -25.75 -19.66
N ILE A 161 19.69 -24.97 -20.52
CA ILE A 161 20.88 -25.31 -21.28
C ILE A 161 21.99 -24.31 -20.98
N MET A 162 23.24 -24.79 -20.95
CA MET A 162 24.42 -23.93 -20.82
C MET A 162 24.47 -22.89 -21.93
N SER A 163 24.84 -21.68 -21.59
CA SER A 163 24.99 -20.53 -22.50
C SER A 163 23.70 -20.10 -23.22
N VAL A 164 22.55 -20.63 -22.82
CA VAL A 164 21.22 -20.24 -23.31
C VAL A 164 20.44 -19.67 -22.14
N ARG A 165 19.77 -18.53 -22.33
CA ARG A 165 18.99 -17.85 -21.31
C ARG A 165 17.89 -18.79 -20.77
N TYR A 166 17.88 -19.00 -19.45
CA TYR A 166 16.81 -19.70 -18.76
C TYR A 166 15.75 -18.72 -18.29
N ILE A 167 14.48 -19.07 -18.51
CA ILE A 167 13.35 -18.24 -18.10
C ILE A 167 12.35 -19.12 -17.35
N HIS A 168 11.78 -18.57 -16.28
CA HIS A 168 10.64 -19.16 -15.57
C HIS A 168 9.71 -18.04 -15.10
N ASN A 169 8.40 -18.26 -15.21
CA ASN A 169 7.37 -17.42 -14.61
C ASN A 169 6.45 -18.29 -13.77
N PRO A 170 6.17 -17.96 -12.49
CA PRO A 170 5.28 -18.78 -11.67
C PRO A 170 3.81 -18.73 -12.10
N GLY A 171 3.42 -17.79 -12.96
CA GLY A 171 2.03 -17.56 -13.35
C GLY A 171 1.15 -17.30 -12.12
N ALA A 172 1.63 -16.45 -11.21
CA ALA A 172 0.93 -16.21 -9.96
C ALA A 172 -0.38 -15.45 -10.19
N PHE A 173 -1.39 -15.88 -9.47
CA PHE A 173 -2.73 -15.29 -9.50
C PHE A 173 -3.27 -15.18 -8.10
N ASP A 174 -3.83 -14.02 -7.77
CA ASP A 174 -4.50 -13.79 -6.49
C ASP A 174 -6.01 -14.00 -6.64
N PRO A 175 -6.63 -14.93 -5.85
CA PRO A 175 -8.06 -15.21 -5.93
C PRO A 175 -8.96 -14.06 -5.46
N ASP A 176 -8.44 -13.17 -4.61
CA ASP A 176 -9.18 -12.06 -4.03
C ASP A 176 -8.97 -10.74 -4.82
N GLY A 177 -8.13 -10.78 -5.88
CA GLY A 177 -7.85 -9.63 -6.73
C GLY A 177 -6.76 -8.70 -6.19
N ASP A 178 -6.00 -9.13 -5.18
CA ASP A 178 -4.92 -8.35 -4.59
C ASP A 178 -3.72 -8.20 -5.54
N SER A 179 -2.92 -7.20 -5.28
CA SER A 179 -1.72 -6.91 -6.05
C SER A 179 -0.60 -7.85 -5.69
N LEU A 180 0.12 -8.33 -6.70
CA LEU A 180 1.28 -9.16 -6.50
C LEU A 180 2.57 -8.41 -6.85
N SER A 181 3.61 -8.68 -6.06
CA SER A 181 4.98 -8.32 -6.39
C SER A 181 5.90 -9.49 -6.10
N TYR A 182 7.10 -9.47 -6.72
CA TYR A 182 7.99 -10.61 -6.68
C TYR A 182 9.36 -10.20 -6.15
N GLU A 183 9.94 -11.02 -5.27
CA GLU A 183 11.27 -10.78 -4.71
C GLU A 183 12.12 -12.06 -4.66
N LEU A 184 13.39 -11.96 -5.07
CA LEU A 184 14.36 -13.04 -4.87
C LEU A 184 14.74 -13.13 -3.41
N VAL A 185 14.80 -14.36 -2.89
CA VAL A 185 15.24 -14.61 -1.52
C VAL A 185 16.26 -15.75 -1.49
N ILE A 186 17.07 -15.78 -0.44
CA ILE A 186 17.94 -16.94 -0.19
C ILE A 186 17.05 -18.09 0.30
N PRO A 187 17.22 -19.32 -0.23
CA PRO A 187 16.51 -20.48 0.27
C PRO A 187 16.72 -20.68 1.78
N MET A 188 15.69 -21.10 2.49
CA MET A 188 15.74 -21.34 3.92
C MET A 188 16.05 -22.81 4.22
N GLN A 189 16.71 -23.06 5.34
CA GLN A 189 16.97 -24.42 5.86
C GLN A 189 16.20 -24.72 7.16
N GLU A 190 15.79 -23.66 7.86
CA GLU A 190 14.99 -23.73 9.09
C GLU A 190 14.33 -22.37 9.31
N ASN A 191 13.35 -22.28 10.20
CA ASN A 191 12.71 -21.01 10.55
C ASN A 191 13.75 -19.97 11.00
N LEU A 192 13.77 -18.82 10.34
CA LEU A 192 14.73 -17.70 10.51
C LEU A 192 16.18 -18.01 10.12
N TYR A 193 16.47 -19.16 9.51
CA TYR A 193 17.83 -19.50 9.08
C TYR A 193 17.88 -19.78 7.58
N GLU A 194 18.60 -18.93 6.87
CA GLU A 194 18.94 -19.13 5.46
C GLU A 194 19.92 -20.28 5.28
N VAL A 195 19.95 -20.85 4.09
CA VAL A 195 20.95 -21.87 3.72
C VAL A 195 22.36 -21.28 3.85
N THR A 196 23.21 -21.92 4.64
CA THR A 196 24.58 -21.48 4.89
C THR A 196 25.43 -21.63 3.62
N ASN A 197 26.25 -20.63 3.31
CA ASN A 197 27.11 -20.59 2.12
C ASN A 197 26.35 -20.76 0.78
N TYR A 198 25.12 -20.26 0.72
CA TYR A 198 24.37 -20.17 -0.52
C TYR A 198 25.01 -19.17 -1.48
N ARG A 199 25.02 -19.51 -2.77
CA ARG A 199 25.49 -18.66 -3.85
C ARG A 199 24.40 -18.52 -4.90
N PHE A 200 24.21 -17.32 -5.41
CA PHE A 200 23.28 -17.15 -6.52
C PHE A 200 23.78 -17.87 -7.77
N PRO A 201 22.90 -18.38 -8.64
CA PRO A 201 23.28 -19.17 -9.83
C PRO A 201 24.23 -18.47 -10.79
N ASN A 202 24.26 -17.14 -10.81
CA ASN A 202 25.16 -16.33 -11.61
C ASN A 202 26.51 -15.99 -10.90
N ALA A 203 26.88 -16.70 -9.82
CA ALA A 203 28.16 -16.46 -9.16
C ALA A 203 29.36 -16.81 -10.05
N GLU A 204 30.47 -16.06 -9.91
CA GLU A 204 31.66 -16.14 -10.78
C GLU A 204 32.22 -17.55 -10.90
N GLU A 205 32.18 -18.33 -9.82
CA GLU A 205 32.72 -19.69 -9.73
C GLU A 205 32.05 -20.70 -10.68
N PHE A 206 30.86 -20.41 -11.17
CA PHE A 206 30.13 -21.26 -12.13
C PHE A 206 30.44 -20.95 -13.59
N TYR A 207 31.39 -20.04 -13.85
CA TYR A 207 31.73 -19.61 -15.21
C TYR A 207 33.20 -19.74 -15.47
N SER A 208 33.57 -20.30 -16.63
CA SER A 208 34.95 -20.34 -17.08
C SER A 208 35.44 -18.95 -17.51
N GLU A 209 34.57 -18.07 -18.01
CA GLU A 209 34.87 -16.72 -18.46
C GLU A 209 33.71 -15.78 -18.05
N TYR A 210 33.67 -15.44 -16.78
CA TYR A 210 32.54 -14.68 -16.15
C TYR A 210 32.25 -13.35 -16.89
N ALA A 211 33.29 -12.61 -17.32
CA ALA A 211 33.08 -11.32 -17.98
C ALA A 211 32.33 -11.40 -19.32
N LYS A 212 32.13 -12.62 -19.84
CA LYS A 212 31.38 -12.92 -21.07
C LYS A 212 30.34 -14.03 -20.85
N GLY A 213 29.87 -14.17 -19.63
CA GLY A 213 29.02 -15.27 -19.25
C GLY A 213 27.52 -15.10 -19.61
N ASN A 214 27.11 -13.97 -20.18
CA ASN A 214 25.74 -13.81 -20.69
C ASN A 214 25.54 -14.50 -22.05
N GLU A 215 24.29 -14.74 -22.46
CA GLU A 215 23.97 -15.42 -23.73
C GLU A 215 24.61 -14.77 -24.96
N ALA A 216 24.71 -13.42 -24.98
CA ALA A 216 25.32 -12.68 -26.05
C ALA A 216 26.88 -12.77 -26.07
N GLY A 217 27.51 -13.24 -25.00
CA GLY A 217 28.99 -13.29 -24.85
C GLY A 217 29.63 -11.92 -24.69
N LEU A 218 28.88 -10.89 -24.35
CA LEU A 218 29.32 -9.49 -24.31
C LEU A 218 29.42 -8.89 -22.89
N GLY A 219 28.95 -9.60 -21.89
CA GLY A 219 28.89 -9.13 -20.50
C GLY A 219 28.82 -10.25 -19.48
N PRO A 220 28.85 -9.92 -18.16
CA PRO A 220 28.69 -10.91 -17.11
C PRO A 220 27.25 -11.47 -17.11
N PRO A 221 27.07 -12.69 -16.57
CA PRO A 221 25.74 -13.28 -16.44
C PRO A 221 24.90 -12.51 -15.44
N THR A 222 23.59 -12.46 -15.67
CA THR A 222 22.61 -11.88 -14.74
C THR A 222 21.64 -12.94 -14.26
N PHE A 223 21.14 -12.75 -13.04
CA PHE A 223 20.07 -13.55 -12.44
C PHE A 223 19.07 -12.58 -11.79
N THR A 224 17.93 -12.39 -12.41
CA THR A 224 16.97 -11.35 -12.04
C THR A 224 15.55 -11.90 -11.99
N LEU A 225 14.74 -11.31 -11.13
CA LEU A 225 13.31 -11.51 -11.06
C LEU A 225 12.63 -10.16 -11.26
N ASP A 226 11.77 -10.05 -12.26
CA ASP A 226 11.00 -8.82 -12.47
C ASP A 226 9.98 -8.68 -11.32
N PRO A 227 10.01 -7.56 -10.55
CA PRO A 227 9.16 -7.39 -9.39
C PRO A 227 7.66 -7.20 -9.71
N VAL A 228 7.31 -6.99 -10.97
CA VAL A 228 5.94 -6.75 -11.43
C VAL A 228 5.39 -7.94 -12.20
N THR A 229 6.13 -8.48 -13.19
CA THR A 229 5.66 -9.58 -14.05
C THR A 229 5.95 -10.97 -13.47
N GLY A 230 6.94 -11.07 -12.57
CA GLY A 230 7.39 -12.35 -12.02
C GLY A 230 8.28 -13.16 -12.97
N ASP A 231 8.76 -12.56 -14.05
CA ASP A 231 9.70 -13.20 -14.95
C ASP A 231 11.06 -13.36 -14.29
N LEU A 232 11.42 -14.60 -13.98
CA LEU A 232 12.75 -14.96 -13.51
C LEU A 232 13.62 -15.28 -14.69
N VAL A 233 14.69 -14.52 -14.85
CA VAL A 233 15.61 -14.63 -15.99
C VAL A 233 17.04 -14.87 -15.50
N TRP A 234 17.63 -15.97 -15.94
CA TRP A 234 19.04 -16.26 -15.78
C TRP A 234 19.75 -16.20 -17.14
N ASP A 235 20.52 -15.16 -17.38
CA ASP A 235 21.18 -14.89 -18.66
C ASP A 235 22.72 -15.05 -18.52
N ALA A 236 23.35 -16.17 -18.80
CA ALA A 236 22.88 -17.51 -19.09
C ALA A 236 23.59 -18.48 -18.12
N PRO A 237 23.15 -19.73 -17.93
CA PRO A 237 23.86 -20.70 -17.11
C PRO A 237 25.27 -21.02 -17.63
N GLY A 238 26.29 -21.07 -16.75
CA GLY A 238 27.70 -21.28 -17.14
C GLY A 238 28.23 -22.69 -17.00
N THR A 239 27.59 -23.50 -16.12
CA THR A 239 28.02 -24.87 -15.82
C THR A 239 26.82 -25.80 -15.74
N GLU A 240 26.92 -27.01 -16.30
CA GLU A 240 25.90 -28.04 -16.17
C GLU A 240 25.78 -28.55 -14.73
N GLY A 241 24.56 -28.89 -14.31
CA GLY A 241 24.26 -29.42 -12.99
C GLY A 241 22.94 -28.89 -12.43
N GLU A 242 22.68 -29.20 -11.16
CA GLU A 242 21.48 -28.76 -10.45
C GLU A 242 21.77 -27.47 -9.67
N TYR A 243 20.86 -26.51 -9.78
CA TYR A 243 20.90 -25.24 -9.03
C TYR A 243 19.60 -25.05 -8.28
N ASN A 244 19.66 -24.46 -7.10
CA ASN A 244 18.50 -24.13 -6.31
C ASN A 244 18.40 -22.62 -6.11
N PHE A 245 17.19 -22.12 -6.10
CA PHE A 245 16.88 -20.72 -5.76
C PHE A 245 15.45 -20.62 -5.22
N ALA A 246 15.18 -19.52 -4.55
CA ALA A 246 13.87 -19.25 -4.00
C ALA A 246 13.43 -17.81 -4.28
N PHE A 247 12.13 -17.62 -4.35
CA PHE A 247 11.51 -16.30 -4.45
C PHE A 247 10.18 -16.27 -3.70
N ARG A 248 9.74 -15.07 -3.38
CA ARG A 248 8.43 -14.81 -2.79
C ARG A 248 7.52 -14.11 -3.77
N VAL A 249 6.26 -14.49 -3.73
CA VAL A 249 5.14 -13.77 -4.31
C VAL A 249 4.45 -13.06 -3.16
N VAL A 250 4.60 -11.74 -3.09
CA VAL A 250 4.11 -10.89 -2.01
C VAL A 250 2.77 -10.28 -2.40
N GLU A 251 1.83 -10.34 -1.49
CA GLU A 251 0.44 -9.91 -1.68
C GLU A 251 0.20 -8.56 -1.01
N TRP A 252 -0.46 -7.64 -1.75
CA TRP A 252 -0.73 -6.27 -1.34
C TRP A 252 -2.18 -5.88 -1.58
N ARG A 253 -2.85 -5.35 -0.55
CA ARG A 253 -4.20 -4.78 -0.63
C ARG A 253 -4.19 -3.28 -0.46
N LYS A 254 -4.88 -2.57 -1.36
CA LYS A 254 -5.08 -1.13 -1.26
C LYS A 254 -6.33 -0.84 -0.44
N VAL A 255 -6.19 0.01 0.58
CA VAL A 255 -7.32 0.52 1.36
C VAL A 255 -7.22 2.05 1.40
N GLY A 256 -8.14 2.73 0.74
CA GLY A 256 -8.00 4.15 0.43
C GLY A 256 -6.77 4.38 -0.46
N ASP A 257 -5.89 5.30 -0.07
CA ASP A 257 -4.66 5.59 -0.81
C ASP A 257 -3.43 4.83 -0.27
N THR A 258 -3.62 3.89 0.66
CA THR A 258 -2.52 3.18 1.33
C THR A 258 -2.48 1.72 0.93
N TRP A 259 -1.27 1.21 0.65
CA TRP A 259 -0.97 -0.18 0.36
C TRP A 259 -0.55 -0.93 1.62
N TYR A 260 -1.13 -2.10 1.84
CA TYR A 260 -0.86 -2.98 2.98
C TYR A 260 -0.39 -4.34 2.50
N LYS A 261 0.75 -4.80 3.02
CA LYS A 261 1.23 -6.17 2.80
C LYS A 261 0.36 -7.13 3.61
N LEU A 262 -0.30 -8.07 2.92
CA LEU A 262 -1.13 -9.10 3.56
C LEU A 262 -0.35 -10.37 3.85
N GLY A 263 0.61 -10.72 3.01
CA GLY A 263 1.40 -11.92 3.20
C GLY A 263 2.30 -12.21 2.02
N TYR A 264 2.82 -13.43 1.95
CA TYR A 264 3.59 -13.93 0.82
C TYR A 264 3.52 -15.45 0.73
N VAL A 265 3.75 -15.97 -0.47
CA VAL A 265 4.02 -17.39 -0.73
C VAL A 265 5.47 -17.51 -1.17
N THR A 266 6.25 -18.40 -0.53
CA THR A 266 7.61 -18.72 -0.97
C THR A 266 7.60 -19.95 -1.85
N ARG A 267 8.20 -19.86 -3.05
CA ARG A 267 8.57 -21.01 -3.89
C ARG A 267 10.07 -21.22 -3.78
N ASP A 268 10.47 -22.40 -3.32
CA ASP A 268 11.82 -22.91 -3.37
C ASP A 268 11.89 -23.94 -4.49
N MET A 269 12.82 -23.78 -5.44
CA MET A 269 12.86 -24.65 -6.63
C MET A 269 14.27 -24.92 -7.12
N GLN A 270 14.41 -26.06 -7.81
CA GLN A 270 15.62 -26.47 -8.49
C GLN A 270 15.43 -26.44 -9.99
N VAL A 271 16.49 -26.12 -10.70
CA VAL A 271 16.61 -26.21 -12.15
C VAL A 271 17.79 -27.12 -12.50
N LEU A 272 17.59 -28.01 -13.48
CA LEU A 272 18.65 -28.82 -14.06
C LEU A 272 19.15 -28.14 -15.34
N ILE A 273 20.44 -27.80 -15.35
CA ILE A 273 21.15 -27.26 -16.53
C ILE A 273 21.92 -28.39 -17.19
N GLN A 274 21.78 -28.50 -18.50
CA GLN A 274 22.40 -29.54 -19.33
C GLN A 274 23.29 -28.91 -20.40
N ASP A 275 24.26 -29.67 -20.88
CA ASP A 275 25.04 -29.32 -22.06
C ASP A 275 24.33 -29.92 -23.29
N ALA A 276 23.72 -29.09 -24.11
CA ALA A 276 22.97 -29.48 -25.30
C ALA A 276 22.96 -28.33 -26.33
N ASP A 277 22.64 -28.65 -27.56
CA ASP A 277 22.52 -27.71 -28.67
C ASP A 277 21.04 -27.63 -29.08
N ASN A 278 20.37 -26.55 -28.65
CA ASN A 278 18.95 -26.31 -28.90
C ASN A 278 18.64 -24.82 -28.69
N ASP A 279 17.96 -24.22 -29.65
CA ASP A 279 17.50 -22.83 -29.56
C ASP A 279 16.12 -22.77 -28.87
N ARG A 280 15.85 -21.67 -28.15
CA ARG A 280 14.56 -21.47 -27.50
C ARG A 280 13.46 -21.24 -28.53
N PRO A 281 12.24 -21.78 -28.29
CA PRO A 281 11.08 -21.45 -29.09
C PRO A 281 10.68 -19.97 -28.90
N ILE A 282 9.91 -19.42 -29.82
CA ILE A 282 9.53 -18.01 -29.87
C ILE A 282 7.99 -17.89 -29.89
N LEU A 283 7.45 -17.01 -29.05
CA LEU A 283 6.06 -16.54 -29.08
C LEU A 283 5.98 -15.19 -29.78
N GLU A 284 4.97 -14.99 -30.61
CA GLU A 284 4.67 -13.67 -31.16
C GLU A 284 4.10 -12.77 -30.05
N ILE A 285 4.62 -11.55 -29.95
CA ILE A 285 4.23 -10.58 -28.90
C ILE A 285 2.83 -10.06 -29.19
N MET A 286 2.00 -9.99 -28.14
CA MET A 286 0.68 -9.40 -28.18
C MET A 286 0.66 -8.07 -27.39
N ASP A 287 0.03 -7.06 -27.96
CA ASP A 287 -0.19 -5.80 -27.26
C ASP A 287 -1.25 -5.95 -26.16
N PRO A 288 -1.10 -5.26 -25.02
CA PRO A 288 -2.14 -5.18 -24.00
C PRO A 288 -3.46 -4.67 -24.59
N ILE A 289 -4.57 -5.26 -24.16
CA ILE A 289 -5.89 -4.82 -24.61
C ILE A 289 -6.75 -4.32 -23.45
N CYS A 290 -7.68 -3.45 -23.80
CA CYS A 290 -8.71 -2.99 -22.88
C CYS A 290 -10.08 -3.08 -23.58
N VAL A 291 -11.04 -3.69 -22.89
CA VAL A 291 -12.37 -3.94 -23.43
C VAL A 291 -13.46 -3.70 -22.39
N ASP A 292 -14.66 -3.38 -22.87
CA ASP A 292 -15.85 -3.27 -22.04
C ASP A 292 -16.29 -4.63 -21.52
N ALA A 293 -16.79 -4.65 -20.28
CA ALA A 293 -17.47 -5.84 -19.74
C ALA A 293 -18.64 -6.22 -20.63
N GLY A 294 -18.69 -7.50 -21.01
CA GLY A 294 -19.64 -8.02 -22.00
C GLY A 294 -19.03 -8.27 -23.38
N THR A 295 -17.79 -7.88 -23.62
CA THR A 295 -17.08 -8.11 -24.88
C THR A 295 -16.64 -9.56 -25.00
N LEU A 296 -16.80 -10.14 -26.19
CA LEU A 296 -16.20 -11.42 -26.56
C LEU A 296 -14.79 -11.18 -27.13
N ILE A 297 -13.78 -11.63 -26.40
CA ILE A 297 -12.38 -11.60 -26.82
C ILE A 297 -12.07 -12.88 -27.55
N ILE A 298 -11.56 -12.79 -28.78
CA ILE A 298 -11.05 -13.93 -29.56
C ILE A 298 -9.71 -13.53 -30.14
N ASP A 299 -8.70 -14.35 -29.91
CA ASP A 299 -7.38 -14.11 -30.47
C ASP A 299 -6.64 -15.41 -30.76
N THR A 300 -5.54 -15.32 -31.53
CA THR A 300 -4.72 -16.45 -31.93
C THR A 300 -3.27 -16.21 -31.60
N ILE A 301 -2.75 -16.97 -30.63
CA ILE A 301 -1.35 -16.90 -30.20
C ILE A 301 -0.55 -17.83 -31.11
N VAL A 302 0.50 -17.27 -31.73
CA VAL A 302 1.36 -18.00 -32.69
C VAL A 302 2.72 -18.19 -32.06
N GLY A 303 3.27 -19.40 -32.19
CA GLY A 303 4.61 -19.71 -31.76
C GLY A 303 5.34 -20.65 -32.71
N TYR A 304 6.64 -20.54 -32.74
CA TYR A 304 7.51 -21.34 -33.58
C TYR A 304 8.86 -21.62 -32.93
N ASP A 305 9.57 -22.58 -33.48
CA ASP A 305 10.88 -22.99 -33.02
C ASP A 305 11.91 -22.80 -34.14
N PRO A 306 13.07 -22.16 -33.86
CA PRO A 306 14.11 -21.86 -34.83
C PRO A 306 14.72 -23.14 -35.41
N ASP A 307 14.83 -24.21 -34.63
CA ASP A 307 15.35 -25.52 -35.04
C ASP A 307 14.28 -26.39 -35.71
N ASN A 308 13.06 -25.90 -35.85
CA ASN A 308 11.88 -26.63 -36.37
C ASN A 308 11.50 -27.85 -35.51
N ASN A 309 11.79 -27.86 -34.24
CA ASN A 309 11.29 -28.81 -33.27
C ASN A 309 9.75 -28.75 -33.16
N ASP A 310 9.15 -29.84 -32.74
CA ASP A 310 7.72 -29.81 -32.41
C ASP A 310 7.52 -28.90 -31.19
N VAL A 311 6.46 -28.07 -31.20
CA VAL A 311 6.18 -27.07 -30.14
C VAL A 311 4.78 -27.24 -29.58
N LYS A 312 4.62 -26.85 -28.34
CA LYS A 312 3.34 -26.85 -27.59
C LYS A 312 3.15 -25.47 -26.92
N ILE A 313 1.96 -24.87 -27.06
CA ILE A 313 1.57 -23.65 -26.37
C ILE A 313 0.53 -23.99 -25.33
N GLU A 314 0.73 -23.52 -24.10
CA GLU A 314 -0.18 -23.64 -22.95
C GLU A 314 -0.53 -22.24 -22.44
N ALA A 315 -1.73 -22.08 -21.86
CA ALA A 315 -2.16 -20.81 -21.28
C ALA A 315 -2.52 -20.98 -19.81
N PHE A 316 -2.12 -20.01 -19.00
CA PHE A 316 -2.33 -19.96 -17.55
C PHE A 316 -2.86 -18.58 -17.14
N GLY A 317 -3.61 -18.51 -16.06
CA GLY A 317 -4.09 -17.23 -15.53
C GLY A 317 -5.43 -17.37 -14.81
N GLY A 318 -5.75 -16.37 -14.00
CA GLY A 318 -7.01 -16.30 -13.26
C GLY A 318 -8.26 -16.46 -14.12
N PRO A 319 -8.33 -15.87 -15.32
CA PRO A 319 -9.52 -15.96 -16.18
C PRO A 319 -10.01 -17.37 -16.49
N PHE A 320 -9.15 -18.37 -16.52
CA PHE A 320 -9.51 -19.76 -16.76
C PHE A 320 -10.19 -20.43 -15.54
N GLY A 321 -10.07 -19.87 -14.36
CA GLY A 321 -10.63 -20.39 -13.11
C GLY A 321 -11.98 -19.82 -12.71
N PHE A 322 -12.54 -18.87 -13.44
CA PHE A 322 -13.82 -18.25 -13.10
C PHE A 322 -14.98 -19.24 -13.16
N LEU A 323 -15.90 -19.12 -12.20
CA LEU A 323 -17.13 -19.92 -12.18
C LEU A 323 -18.14 -19.44 -13.21
N SER A 324 -18.19 -18.13 -13.45
CA SER A 324 -19.06 -17.48 -14.44
C SER A 324 -18.21 -17.08 -15.64
N SER A 325 -18.55 -17.61 -16.80
CA SER A 325 -17.91 -17.28 -18.09
C SER A 325 -16.37 -17.30 -18.06
N PRO A 326 -15.74 -18.45 -17.75
CA PRO A 326 -14.28 -18.56 -17.78
C PRO A 326 -13.73 -18.36 -19.19
N ALA A 327 -12.48 -17.88 -19.26
CA ALA A 327 -11.71 -17.94 -20.48
C ALA A 327 -11.45 -19.42 -20.88
N ILE A 328 -11.36 -19.66 -22.14
CA ILE A 328 -11.02 -20.98 -22.70
C ILE A 328 -9.96 -20.86 -23.79
N TYR A 329 -9.24 -21.94 -24.02
CA TYR A 329 -8.30 -22.01 -25.14
C TYR A 329 -8.34 -23.40 -25.81
N SER A 330 -7.90 -23.45 -27.05
CA SER A 330 -7.87 -24.65 -27.83
C SER A 330 -6.58 -24.74 -28.66
N PRO A 331 -5.91 -25.91 -28.70
CA PRO A 331 -6.25 -27.19 -28.08
C PRO A 331 -6.02 -27.20 -26.56
N ASN A 332 -6.95 -27.81 -25.79
CA ASN A 332 -6.78 -28.07 -24.36
C ASN A 332 -7.25 -29.48 -24.04
N PRO A 333 -6.38 -30.42 -23.55
CA PRO A 333 -4.98 -30.21 -23.25
C PRO A 333 -4.13 -29.95 -24.50
N ALA A 334 -3.12 -29.11 -24.32
CA ALA A 334 -2.15 -28.78 -25.35
C ALA A 334 -1.29 -30.02 -25.71
N SER A 335 -0.87 -30.15 -26.94
CA SER A 335 -0.02 -31.24 -27.41
C SER A 335 1.05 -30.70 -28.35
N PHE A 336 2.20 -31.42 -28.40
CA PHE A 336 3.28 -31.06 -29.32
C PHE A 336 2.83 -31.27 -30.77
N THR A 337 3.02 -30.23 -31.57
CA THR A 337 2.73 -30.21 -33.02
C THR A 337 3.91 -29.54 -33.74
N LYS A 338 3.97 -29.75 -35.05
CA LYS A 338 5.05 -29.19 -35.86
C LYS A 338 5.04 -27.66 -35.80
N SER A 339 6.23 -27.09 -35.67
CA SER A 339 6.46 -25.63 -35.78
C SER A 339 6.10 -25.14 -37.22
N PRO A 340 5.42 -23.98 -37.37
CA PRO A 340 4.79 -23.17 -36.32
C PRO A 340 3.46 -23.79 -35.82
N THR A 341 3.07 -23.43 -34.58
CA THR A 341 1.79 -23.85 -33.99
C THR A 341 0.96 -22.66 -33.54
N GLN A 342 -0.32 -22.92 -33.28
CA GLN A 342 -1.28 -21.90 -32.87
C GLN A 342 -2.09 -22.36 -31.66
N LEU A 343 -2.42 -21.41 -30.78
CA LEU A 343 -3.40 -21.53 -29.71
C LEU A 343 -4.50 -20.53 -29.94
N PHE A 344 -5.76 -20.96 -29.94
CA PHE A 344 -6.93 -20.10 -30.05
C PHE A 344 -7.43 -19.77 -28.65
N PHE A 345 -7.47 -18.49 -28.30
CA PHE A 345 -7.99 -18.00 -27.05
C PHE A 345 -9.38 -17.39 -27.23
N GLU A 346 -10.29 -17.69 -26.32
CA GLU A 346 -11.65 -17.13 -26.32
C GLU A 346 -12.08 -16.79 -24.88
N TRP A 347 -12.61 -15.60 -24.66
CA TRP A 347 -13.16 -15.19 -23.38
C TRP A 347 -14.36 -14.26 -23.56
N GLN A 348 -15.57 -14.73 -23.17
CA GLN A 348 -16.75 -13.90 -23.05
C GLN A 348 -16.70 -13.18 -21.72
N THR A 349 -16.36 -11.90 -21.69
CA THR A 349 -16.32 -11.12 -20.47
C THR A 349 -17.71 -10.75 -19.95
N ASN A 350 -17.82 -10.37 -18.69
CA ASN A 350 -19.04 -9.85 -18.07
C ASN A 350 -18.70 -8.93 -16.88
N CYS A 351 -19.72 -8.44 -16.18
CA CYS A 351 -19.54 -7.52 -15.04
C CYS A 351 -18.77 -8.12 -13.85
N ASP A 352 -18.79 -9.45 -13.67
CA ASP A 352 -18.04 -10.12 -12.60
C ASP A 352 -16.53 -10.07 -12.82
N HIS A 353 -16.10 -9.74 -14.04
CA HIS A 353 -14.69 -9.64 -14.42
C HIS A 353 -14.14 -8.20 -14.31
N VAL A 354 -14.96 -7.25 -13.88
CA VAL A 354 -14.51 -5.86 -13.68
C VAL A 354 -13.56 -5.80 -12.50
N ARG A 355 -12.40 -5.16 -12.70
CA ARG A 355 -11.45 -4.83 -11.63
C ARG A 355 -10.54 -3.66 -12.03
N GLU A 356 -9.92 -3.01 -11.03
CA GLU A 356 -9.02 -1.87 -11.25
C GLU A 356 -7.79 -2.25 -12.08
N ARG A 357 -7.32 -3.51 -11.99
CA ARG A 357 -6.09 -3.98 -12.62
C ARG A 357 -6.36 -4.92 -13.79
N PRO A 358 -5.46 -4.94 -14.78
CA PRO A 358 -5.56 -5.89 -15.85
C PRO A 358 -5.40 -7.34 -15.35
N TYR A 359 -5.93 -8.28 -16.10
CA TYR A 359 -5.65 -9.69 -15.96
C TYR A 359 -4.38 -10.03 -16.72
N ASP A 360 -3.47 -10.75 -16.05
CA ASP A 360 -2.30 -11.33 -16.69
C ASP A 360 -2.65 -12.74 -17.16
N VAL A 361 -2.61 -12.97 -18.48
CA VAL A 361 -2.70 -14.28 -19.09
C VAL A 361 -1.30 -14.66 -19.55
N GLN A 362 -0.75 -15.72 -18.94
CA GLN A 362 0.55 -16.24 -19.27
C GLN A 362 0.43 -17.29 -20.36
N PHE A 363 1.16 -17.11 -21.45
CA PHE A 363 1.35 -18.13 -22.47
C PHE A 363 2.76 -18.68 -22.33
N LYS A 364 2.85 -20.01 -22.32
CA LYS A 364 4.09 -20.77 -22.28
C LYS A 364 4.21 -21.59 -23.56
N ILE A 365 5.25 -21.36 -24.35
CA ILE A 365 5.61 -22.26 -25.42
C ILE A 365 6.73 -23.19 -24.94
N SER A 366 6.63 -24.47 -25.27
CA SER A 366 7.69 -25.44 -25.03
C SER A 366 8.05 -26.12 -26.34
N ASP A 367 9.33 -26.34 -26.59
CA ASP A 367 9.80 -27.16 -27.71
C ASP A 367 9.94 -28.62 -27.28
N LYS A 368 10.21 -29.50 -28.28
CA LYS A 368 10.54 -30.90 -28.07
C LYS A 368 11.67 -31.30 -28.99
N PRO A 369 12.93 -31.05 -28.61
CA PRO A 369 14.08 -31.47 -29.42
C PRO A 369 14.22 -32.98 -29.44
N ASN A 370 14.93 -33.53 -30.45
CA ASN A 370 15.23 -34.95 -30.52
C ASN A 370 16.25 -35.40 -29.45
N TYR A 371 17.08 -34.47 -28.98
CA TYR A 371 18.11 -34.68 -27.95
C TYR A 371 18.17 -33.41 -27.08
N GLY A 372 18.44 -33.60 -25.79
CA GLY A 372 18.51 -32.48 -24.80
C GLY A 372 17.17 -32.17 -24.16
N PRO A 373 17.12 -31.19 -23.25
CA PRO A 373 15.91 -30.78 -22.56
C PRO A 373 14.99 -29.93 -23.43
N ASN A 374 13.72 -29.96 -23.16
CA ASN A 374 12.78 -28.99 -23.71
C ASN A 374 13.11 -27.58 -23.14
N LEU A 375 13.14 -26.61 -24.02
CA LEU A 375 13.25 -25.21 -23.65
C LEU A 375 11.89 -24.50 -23.69
N VAL A 376 11.80 -23.41 -23.01
CA VAL A 376 10.55 -22.67 -22.88
C VAL A 376 10.74 -21.17 -23.11
N GLU A 377 9.68 -20.50 -23.56
CA GLU A 377 9.55 -19.06 -23.57
C GLU A 377 8.17 -18.69 -23.01
N PHE A 378 8.10 -17.52 -22.36
CA PHE A 378 6.87 -17.01 -21.74
C PHE A 378 6.47 -15.67 -22.35
N MET A 379 5.18 -15.42 -22.39
CA MET A 379 4.60 -14.14 -22.76
C MET A 379 3.41 -13.85 -21.86
N THR A 380 3.41 -12.67 -21.26
CA THR A 380 2.29 -12.13 -20.50
C THR A 380 1.41 -11.26 -21.40
N TRP A 381 0.13 -11.60 -21.53
CA TRP A 381 -0.85 -10.76 -22.20
C TRP A 381 -1.74 -10.10 -21.16
N GLN A 382 -1.72 -8.75 -21.12
CA GLN A 382 -2.53 -7.97 -20.19
C GLN A 382 -3.88 -7.63 -20.79
N ILE A 383 -4.95 -7.99 -20.10
CA ILE A 383 -6.34 -7.77 -20.50
C ILE A 383 -7.06 -6.97 -19.43
N GLN A 384 -7.35 -5.70 -19.72
CA GLN A 384 -8.13 -4.84 -18.84
C GLN A 384 -9.62 -4.95 -19.18
N ILE A 385 -10.46 -5.21 -18.17
CA ILE A 385 -11.92 -5.21 -18.31
C ILE A 385 -12.47 -4.00 -17.59
N VAL A 386 -13.06 -3.07 -18.33
CA VAL A 386 -13.66 -1.86 -17.78
C VAL A 386 -15.19 -1.94 -17.81
N PRO A 387 -15.87 -1.39 -16.80
CA PRO A 387 -17.33 -1.38 -16.80
C PRO A 387 -17.88 -0.29 -17.72
N PRO A 388 -19.04 -0.52 -18.38
CA PRO A 388 -19.64 0.46 -19.27
C PRO A 388 -20.09 1.73 -18.54
N ALA A 389 -20.26 2.82 -19.27
CA ALA A 389 -20.79 4.07 -18.71
C ALA A 389 -22.24 3.90 -18.20
N PRO A 390 -22.64 4.59 -17.11
CA PRO A 390 -24.05 4.75 -16.77
C PRO A 390 -24.81 5.46 -17.90
N THR A 391 -26.05 5.01 -18.22
CA THR A 391 -26.84 5.48 -19.37
C THR A 391 -28.16 6.14 -18.94
N GLY A 392 -28.78 6.85 -19.85
CA GLY A 392 -30.12 7.43 -19.67
C GLY A 392 -30.18 8.60 -18.69
N LEU A 393 -29.03 9.21 -18.35
CA LEU A 393 -29.00 10.34 -17.44
C LEU A 393 -29.88 11.48 -17.96
N SER A 394 -30.78 11.97 -17.12
CA SER A 394 -31.66 13.08 -17.38
C SER A 394 -31.78 13.97 -16.14
N ILE A 395 -32.14 15.22 -16.33
CA ILE A 395 -32.22 16.22 -15.26
C ILE A 395 -33.49 17.04 -15.35
N SER A 396 -34.11 17.34 -14.22
CA SER A 396 -35.29 18.19 -14.12
C SER A 396 -35.17 19.16 -12.93
N PRO A 397 -35.73 20.39 -13.07
CA PRO A 397 -35.71 21.39 -12.01
C PRO A 397 -36.71 21.05 -10.89
N LEU A 398 -36.32 21.35 -9.66
CA LEU A 398 -37.19 21.29 -8.49
C LEU A 398 -37.27 22.68 -7.81
N ALA A 399 -38.36 22.93 -7.11
CA ALA A 399 -38.55 24.17 -6.35
C ALA A 399 -37.43 24.39 -5.31
N GLY A 400 -37.02 25.65 -5.09
CA GLY A 400 -35.94 26.02 -4.18
C GLY A 400 -34.54 25.83 -4.76
N ARG A 401 -34.40 26.00 -6.08
CA ARG A 401 -33.12 25.87 -6.80
C ARG A 401 -32.44 24.50 -6.56
N LYS A 402 -33.21 23.44 -6.78
CA LYS A 402 -32.76 22.05 -6.68
C LYS A 402 -32.90 21.35 -8.02
N ALA A 403 -32.16 20.25 -8.19
CA ALA A 403 -32.23 19.42 -9.38
C ALA A 403 -32.57 17.98 -9.00
N SER A 404 -33.43 17.32 -9.78
CA SER A 404 -33.64 15.88 -9.79
C SER A 404 -32.88 15.28 -10.96
N LEU A 405 -32.02 14.32 -10.66
CA LEU A 405 -31.34 13.50 -11.64
C LEU A 405 -31.98 12.11 -11.64
N ASP A 406 -32.26 11.58 -12.82
CA ASP A 406 -32.77 10.23 -13.02
C ASP A 406 -31.95 9.57 -14.13
N TRP A 407 -31.69 8.27 -14.03
CA TRP A 407 -30.92 7.50 -15.02
C TRP A 407 -31.43 6.06 -15.11
N ASP A 408 -30.94 5.30 -16.10
CA ASP A 408 -31.28 3.89 -16.26
C ASP A 408 -30.66 3.07 -15.13
N LEU A 409 -31.31 1.97 -14.76
CA LEU A 409 -30.70 1.00 -13.83
C LEU A 409 -29.38 0.54 -14.44
N TYR A 410 -28.32 0.62 -13.65
CA TYR A 410 -26.98 0.33 -14.13
C TYR A 410 -26.85 -1.16 -14.54
N SER A 411 -26.20 -1.40 -15.67
CA SER A 411 -26.15 -2.72 -16.32
C SER A 411 -25.36 -3.77 -15.52
N CYS A 412 -24.42 -3.34 -14.68
CA CYS A 412 -23.65 -4.20 -13.81
C CYS A 412 -24.22 -4.18 -12.39
N GLU A 413 -24.96 -5.23 -12.01
CA GLU A 413 -25.63 -5.31 -10.69
C GLU A 413 -24.65 -5.36 -9.50
N ASN A 414 -23.39 -5.72 -9.73
CA ASN A 414 -22.33 -5.81 -8.73
C ASN A 414 -21.61 -4.47 -8.46
N ALA A 415 -22.00 -3.38 -9.11
CA ALA A 415 -21.51 -2.05 -8.77
C ALA A 415 -21.91 -1.67 -7.33
N SER A 416 -20.95 -1.20 -6.54
CA SER A 416 -21.19 -0.81 -5.15
C SER A 416 -21.91 0.53 -5.04
N LYS A 417 -21.54 1.49 -5.89
CA LYS A 417 -22.04 2.85 -5.85
C LYS A 417 -22.16 3.45 -7.26
N ILE A 418 -23.05 4.46 -7.37
CA ILE A 418 -23.03 5.44 -8.45
C ILE A 418 -22.61 6.78 -7.84
N GLN A 419 -21.55 7.36 -8.35
CA GLN A 419 -21.04 8.67 -7.99
C GLN A 419 -21.70 9.74 -8.88
N ILE A 420 -22.13 10.83 -8.27
CA ILE A 420 -22.73 11.97 -8.95
C ILE A 420 -21.74 13.13 -8.93
N TRP A 421 -21.28 13.51 -10.09
CA TRP A 421 -20.31 14.57 -10.30
C TRP A 421 -20.98 15.79 -10.93
N ARG A 422 -20.65 16.98 -10.44
CA ARG A 422 -21.25 18.25 -10.82
C ARG A 422 -20.20 19.29 -11.16
N ARG A 423 -20.44 20.10 -12.17
CA ARG A 423 -19.66 21.32 -12.42
C ARG A 423 -20.57 22.45 -12.87
N ILE A 424 -20.06 23.67 -12.91
CA ILE A 424 -20.69 24.81 -13.57
C ILE A 424 -20.10 24.93 -14.97
N GLY A 425 -21.00 24.99 -15.97
CA GLY A 425 -20.65 24.97 -17.37
C GLY A 425 -20.43 23.58 -17.94
N SER A 426 -20.53 23.45 -19.26
CA SER A 426 -20.30 22.19 -19.97
C SER A 426 -18.79 21.91 -20.11
N TYR A 427 -18.42 20.64 -20.04
CA TYR A 427 -17.09 20.18 -20.35
C TYR A 427 -17.16 19.07 -21.40
N ASP A 428 -16.78 19.46 -22.63
CA ASP A 428 -16.80 18.57 -23.79
C ASP A 428 -15.63 17.56 -23.66
N PHE A 429 -15.96 16.35 -23.26
CA PHE A 429 -15.02 15.25 -23.05
C PHE A 429 -15.62 13.95 -23.57
N THR A 430 -14.85 13.28 -24.40
CA THR A 430 -15.10 11.90 -24.83
C THR A 430 -13.93 11.07 -24.36
N PRO A 431 -14.16 10.06 -23.50
CA PRO A 431 -13.06 9.26 -22.98
C PRO A 431 -12.35 8.49 -24.11
N ASP A 432 -11.05 8.43 -24.04
CA ASP A 432 -10.26 7.52 -24.85
C ASP A 432 -10.46 6.07 -24.36
N ASN A 433 -9.97 5.09 -25.12
CA ASN A 433 -10.07 3.70 -24.72
C ASN A 433 -9.38 3.49 -23.35
N CYS A 434 -10.08 2.93 -22.38
CA CYS A 434 -9.65 2.74 -20.99
C CYS A 434 -9.48 4.01 -20.13
N GLU A 435 -9.90 5.14 -20.62
CA GLU A 435 -9.93 6.34 -19.78
C GLU A 435 -11.23 6.34 -18.96
N VAL A 436 -11.16 5.81 -17.74
CA VAL A 436 -12.31 5.65 -16.83
C VAL A 436 -12.43 6.81 -15.86
N GLY A 437 -13.63 7.02 -15.32
CA GLY A 437 -13.89 8.05 -14.32
C GLY A 437 -13.91 9.48 -14.89
N ILE A 438 -13.82 10.45 -14.00
CA ILE A 438 -13.82 11.89 -14.34
C ILE A 438 -12.38 12.35 -14.61
N PRO A 439 -12.12 13.02 -15.75
CA PRO A 439 -10.79 13.54 -16.06
C PRO A 439 -10.29 14.53 -15.01
N GLU A 440 -9.06 14.38 -14.63
CA GLU A 440 -8.41 15.29 -13.69
C GLU A 440 -8.33 16.71 -14.30
N GLY A 441 -8.61 17.74 -13.51
CA GLY A 441 -8.62 19.12 -13.98
C GLY A 441 -9.90 19.56 -14.70
N SER A 442 -10.85 18.67 -14.97
CA SER A 442 -12.13 18.99 -15.64
C SER A 442 -13.05 19.90 -14.83
N GLY A 443 -12.77 20.11 -13.53
CA GLY A 443 -13.58 20.99 -12.66
C GLY A 443 -14.87 20.35 -12.16
N TYR A 444 -15.07 19.07 -12.34
CA TYR A 444 -16.15 18.34 -11.68
C TYR A 444 -15.85 18.11 -10.21
N GLU A 445 -16.88 18.26 -9.38
CA GLU A 445 -16.87 17.98 -7.95
C GLU A 445 -17.81 16.82 -7.65
N LEU A 446 -17.38 15.88 -6.82
CA LEU A 446 -18.24 14.81 -6.30
C LEU A 446 -19.26 15.41 -5.33
N VAL A 447 -20.55 15.37 -5.67
CA VAL A 447 -21.63 15.99 -4.88
C VAL A 447 -22.54 14.95 -4.21
N GLY A 448 -22.41 13.69 -4.57
CA GLY A 448 -23.19 12.62 -3.95
C GLY A 448 -22.75 11.23 -4.41
N GLU A 449 -23.11 10.26 -3.59
CA GLU A 449 -22.96 8.84 -3.87
C GLU A 449 -24.26 8.13 -3.48
N VAL A 450 -24.69 7.19 -4.29
CA VAL A 450 -25.82 6.32 -4.01
C VAL A 450 -25.43 4.86 -4.26
N ASN A 451 -26.14 3.91 -3.65
CA ASN A 451 -25.89 2.49 -3.92
C ASN A 451 -26.11 2.17 -5.40
N GLY A 452 -25.37 1.21 -5.95
CA GLY A 452 -25.38 0.83 -7.36
C GLY A 452 -26.76 0.50 -7.96
N ASN A 453 -27.70 0.09 -7.13
CA ASN A 453 -29.10 -0.22 -7.52
C ASN A 453 -30.06 0.99 -7.45
N ILE A 454 -29.59 2.16 -7.08
CA ILE A 454 -30.36 3.40 -7.08
C ILE A 454 -30.19 4.09 -8.42
N PHE A 455 -31.24 4.64 -8.94
CA PHE A 455 -31.31 5.27 -10.29
C PHE A 455 -31.83 6.71 -10.27
N ASN A 456 -31.76 7.38 -9.10
CA ASN A 456 -32.09 8.80 -8.97
C ASN A 456 -31.28 9.47 -7.85
N TYR A 457 -31.13 10.80 -7.96
CA TYR A 457 -30.49 11.65 -6.95
C TYR A 457 -31.10 13.03 -6.93
N PHE A 458 -31.19 13.64 -5.75
CA PHE A 458 -31.68 15.02 -5.57
C PHE A 458 -30.52 15.92 -5.12
N ASP A 459 -30.08 16.79 -6.02
CA ASP A 459 -29.09 17.81 -5.66
C ASP A 459 -29.77 19.03 -5.08
N SER A 460 -29.55 19.26 -3.81
CA SER A 460 -30.03 20.42 -3.05
C SER A 460 -28.88 21.34 -2.61
N ASN A 461 -27.64 21.04 -2.98
CA ASN A 461 -26.44 21.73 -2.50
C ASN A 461 -26.45 21.88 -0.98
N GLU A 462 -26.53 20.77 -0.26
CA GLU A 462 -26.63 20.73 1.21
C GLU A 462 -27.84 21.52 1.79
N ASN A 463 -28.95 21.55 1.10
CA ASN A 463 -30.14 22.35 1.36
C ASN A 463 -29.97 23.88 1.25
N LYS A 464 -28.84 24.37 0.73
CA LYS A 464 -28.61 25.81 0.44
C LYS A 464 -29.20 26.25 -0.90
N GLY A 465 -29.55 25.28 -1.75
CA GLY A 465 -29.93 25.50 -3.15
C GLY A 465 -28.74 25.72 -4.06
N LEU A 466 -28.90 25.39 -5.32
CA LEU A 466 -27.93 25.64 -6.39
C LEU A 466 -27.83 27.16 -6.67
N ALA A 467 -26.72 27.63 -7.18
CA ALA A 467 -26.46 29.03 -7.41
C ALA A 467 -27.46 29.62 -8.47
N PRO A 468 -28.13 30.74 -8.15
CA PRO A 468 -29.05 31.36 -9.08
C PRO A 468 -28.34 31.80 -10.35
N GLY A 469 -28.95 31.56 -11.49
CA GLY A 469 -28.41 31.95 -12.79
C GLY A 469 -27.27 31.07 -13.31
N SER A 470 -26.83 30.06 -12.60
CA SER A 470 -25.76 29.15 -13.03
C SER A 470 -26.29 28.00 -13.91
N LYS A 471 -25.53 27.61 -14.91
CA LYS A 471 -25.75 26.38 -15.68
C LYS A 471 -24.96 25.26 -15.04
N TYR A 472 -25.62 24.30 -14.40
CA TYR A 472 -24.99 23.11 -13.81
C TYR A 472 -25.03 21.95 -14.78
N CYS A 473 -23.89 21.24 -14.89
CA CYS A 473 -23.78 20.05 -15.70
C CYS A 473 -23.35 18.86 -14.81
N TYR A 474 -23.89 17.70 -15.12
CA TYR A 474 -23.72 16.49 -14.30
C TYR A 474 -23.25 15.33 -15.14
N ARG A 475 -22.45 14.48 -14.53
CA ARG A 475 -22.01 13.20 -15.06
C ARG A 475 -22.05 12.15 -13.93
N LEU A 476 -22.15 10.88 -14.31
CA LEU A 476 -22.18 9.74 -13.41
C LEU A 476 -20.98 8.83 -13.67
N VAL A 477 -20.50 8.20 -12.61
CA VAL A 477 -19.48 7.14 -12.64
C VAL A 477 -19.92 6.02 -11.72
N ALA A 478 -19.85 4.76 -12.16
CA ALA A 478 -20.07 3.60 -11.30
C ALA A 478 -18.78 3.15 -10.66
N GLU A 479 -18.82 2.80 -9.38
CA GLU A 479 -17.71 2.29 -8.59
C GLU A 479 -18.00 0.86 -8.17
N PHE A 480 -16.97 0.01 -8.24
CA PHE A 480 -17.04 -1.41 -7.90
C PHE A 480 -16.42 -1.69 -6.53
N PRO A 481 -16.85 -2.75 -5.84
CA PRO A 481 -16.39 -3.03 -4.49
C PRO A 481 -14.95 -3.49 -4.47
N LEU A 482 -14.22 -3.11 -3.43
CA LEU A 482 -12.91 -3.67 -3.10
C LEU A 482 -13.08 -5.15 -2.65
N PRO A 483 -12.05 -6.00 -2.83
CA PRO A 483 -10.65 -5.66 -3.22
C PRO A 483 -10.41 -5.48 -4.72
N GLU A 484 -11.25 -6.04 -5.60
CA GLU A 484 -11.06 -5.94 -7.06
C GLU A 484 -11.16 -4.50 -7.55
N GLY A 485 -12.08 -3.71 -6.98
CA GLY A 485 -12.28 -2.32 -7.32
C GLY A 485 -12.71 -2.10 -8.77
N GLY A 486 -12.44 -0.90 -9.25
CA GLY A 486 -12.73 -0.47 -10.61
C GLY A 486 -13.79 0.62 -10.67
N ILE A 487 -13.66 1.48 -11.67
CA ILE A 487 -14.59 2.56 -11.99
C ILE A 487 -14.97 2.54 -13.46
N SER A 488 -16.19 2.93 -13.76
CA SER A 488 -16.72 2.93 -15.12
C SER A 488 -16.21 4.08 -15.97
N TYR A 489 -16.41 3.96 -17.28
CA TYR A 489 -16.46 5.15 -18.11
C TYR A 489 -17.49 6.14 -17.56
N VAL A 490 -17.25 7.42 -17.83
CA VAL A 490 -18.14 8.49 -17.43
C VAL A 490 -19.41 8.51 -18.33
N SER A 491 -20.57 8.81 -17.72
CA SER A 491 -21.83 9.00 -18.46
C SER A 491 -21.77 10.17 -19.42
N GLU A 492 -22.73 10.25 -20.34
CA GLU A 492 -23.02 11.49 -21.05
C GLU A 492 -23.34 12.63 -20.10
N GLU A 493 -23.04 13.86 -20.53
CA GLU A 493 -23.29 15.07 -19.76
C GLU A 493 -24.73 15.54 -19.94
N VAL A 494 -25.38 15.90 -18.82
CA VAL A 494 -26.66 16.63 -18.85
C VAL A 494 -26.54 17.91 -18.08
N CYS A 495 -27.18 18.98 -18.59
CA CYS A 495 -27.07 20.32 -17.98
C CYS A 495 -28.45 20.91 -17.68
N ILE A 496 -28.48 21.72 -16.62
CA ILE A 496 -29.67 22.51 -16.24
C ILE A 496 -29.28 23.96 -15.94
N LEU A 497 -30.11 24.88 -16.38
CA LEU A 497 -30.00 26.30 -16.03
C LEU A 497 -30.90 26.58 -14.82
N ILE A 498 -30.30 27.12 -13.76
CA ILE A 498 -31.00 27.47 -12.54
C ILE A 498 -31.61 28.85 -12.66
N GLU A 499 -32.83 29.02 -12.16
CA GLU A 499 -33.53 30.29 -12.18
C GLU A 499 -32.78 31.41 -11.46
N ALA A 500 -32.72 32.59 -12.07
CA ALA A 500 -32.06 33.77 -11.54
C ALA A 500 -32.99 34.58 -10.61
N ASN A 501 -33.59 33.92 -9.60
CA ASN A 501 -34.60 34.48 -8.69
C ASN A 501 -34.01 35.06 -7.39
N ALA A 502 -32.69 35.06 -7.23
CA ALA A 502 -31.96 35.65 -6.12
C ALA A 502 -30.80 36.52 -6.64
N PRO A 503 -30.12 37.32 -5.79
CA PRO A 503 -28.97 38.10 -6.20
C PRO A 503 -27.84 37.16 -6.70
N ILE A 504 -27.14 37.60 -7.74
CA ILE A 504 -26.07 36.82 -8.40
C ILE A 504 -24.77 37.58 -8.25
N ILE A 505 -23.91 37.16 -7.31
CA ILE A 505 -22.60 37.80 -7.11
C ILE A 505 -21.74 37.52 -8.34
N ASN A 506 -21.18 38.56 -8.94
CA ASN A 506 -20.34 38.45 -10.13
C ASN A 506 -18.93 39.07 -9.97
N ASN A 507 -18.61 39.60 -8.78
CA ASN A 507 -17.27 40.06 -8.46
C ASN A 507 -17.02 40.05 -6.96
N VAL A 508 -15.85 39.54 -6.54
CA VAL A 508 -15.31 39.65 -5.21
C VAL A 508 -13.80 39.89 -5.34
N SER A 509 -13.43 41.16 -5.54
CA SER A 509 -12.04 41.56 -5.82
C SER A 509 -11.41 42.27 -4.63
N ILE A 510 -10.16 41.98 -4.39
CA ILE A 510 -9.34 42.72 -3.40
C ILE A 510 -8.73 43.93 -4.07
N GLU A 511 -9.22 45.10 -3.70
CA GLU A 511 -8.74 46.37 -4.23
C GLU A 511 -7.54 46.90 -3.47
N ASN A 512 -7.50 46.67 -2.15
CA ASN A 512 -6.37 47.07 -1.31
C ASN A 512 -5.97 45.95 -0.35
N THR A 513 -4.68 45.67 -0.31
CA THR A 513 -4.11 44.61 0.56
C THR A 513 -3.45 45.22 1.77
N THR A 514 -4.01 44.97 2.96
CA THR A 514 -3.44 45.35 4.24
C THR A 514 -3.92 44.39 5.35
N THR A 515 -3.29 44.53 6.55
CA THR A 515 -3.66 43.73 7.73
C THR A 515 -4.88 44.27 8.48
N GLU A 516 -5.27 45.55 8.28
CA GLU A 516 -6.32 46.19 9.10
C GLU A 516 -7.47 46.83 8.28
N ASN A 517 -7.15 47.56 7.26
CA ASN A 517 -8.11 48.35 6.47
C ASN A 517 -8.03 48.01 4.97
N GLY A 518 -8.03 46.72 4.68
CA GLY A 518 -8.07 46.25 3.31
C GLY A 518 -9.45 46.48 2.68
N LEU A 519 -9.45 46.60 1.38
CA LEU A 519 -10.67 46.87 0.64
C LEU A 519 -11.06 45.64 -0.20
N VAL A 520 -12.30 45.16 0.01
CA VAL A 520 -12.90 44.12 -0.86
C VAL A 520 -14.13 44.69 -1.56
N LYS A 521 -14.15 44.66 -2.88
CA LYS A 521 -15.26 45.08 -3.68
C LYS A 521 -16.13 43.88 -4.04
N VAL A 522 -17.40 43.93 -3.70
CA VAL A 522 -18.40 42.90 -4.01
C VAL A 522 -19.44 43.50 -4.96
N ILE A 523 -19.70 42.86 -6.11
CA ILE A 523 -20.70 43.29 -7.08
C ILE A 523 -21.66 42.13 -7.36
N TRP A 524 -22.91 42.42 -7.61
CA TRP A 524 -23.93 41.42 -7.98
C TRP A 524 -24.94 41.96 -8.98
N TYR A 525 -25.61 41.04 -9.69
CA TYR A 525 -26.82 41.35 -10.43
C TYR A 525 -28.04 41.26 -9.51
N PRO A 526 -29.07 42.13 -9.72
CA PRO A 526 -30.35 41.93 -9.04
C PRO A 526 -31.00 40.63 -9.50
N PRO A 527 -31.98 40.08 -8.74
CA PRO A 527 -32.80 38.99 -9.24
C PRO A 527 -33.43 39.35 -10.58
N LEU A 528 -33.38 38.43 -11.56
CA LEU A 528 -33.83 38.68 -12.93
C LEU A 528 -35.20 38.06 -13.23
N THR A 529 -35.57 37.00 -12.49
CA THR A 529 -36.79 36.20 -12.76
C THR A 529 -37.83 36.31 -11.64
N LEU A 530 -37.67 37.23 -10.67
CA LEU A 530 -38.69 37.47 -9.63
C LEU A 530 -39.95 38.10 -10.16
N ASP A 531 -41.08 37.65 -9.67
CA ASP A 531 -42.38 38.25 -9.93
C ASP A 531 -42.47 39.60 -9.20
N THR A 532 -42.43 40.69 -9.95
CA THR A 532 -42.46 42.07 -9.40
C THR A 532 -43.83 42.46 -8.83
N ILE A 533 -44.87 41.66 -9.05
CA ILE A 533 -46.18 41.86 -8.42
C ILE A 533 -46.17 41.29 -7.00
N LEU A 534 -45.57 40.11 -6.83
CA LEU A 534 -45.43 39.48 -5.52
C LEU A 534 -44.34 40.14 -4.67
N PHE A 535 -43.23 40.55 -5.32
CA PHE A 535 -42.08 41.16 -4.69
C PHE A 535 -41.83 42.56 -5.33
N PRO A 536 -42.45 43.63 -4.78
CA PRO A 536 -42.40 44.94 -5.39
C PRO A 536 -40.97 45.56 -5.37
N ILE A 537 -40.61 46.21 -6.47
CA ILE A 537 -39.38 46.99 -6.59
C ILE A 537 -39.54 48.41 -5.97
N PRO A 538 -38.46 49.15 -5.59
CA PRO A 538 -37.05 48.76 -5.76
C PRO A 538 -36.60 47.74 -4.73
N TYR A 539 -35.70 46.82 -5.13
CA TYR A 539 -35.09 45.91 -4.22
C TYR A 539 -34.03 46.59 -3.36
N LYS A 540 -33.88 46.11 -2.12
CA LYS A 540 -32.85 46.52 -1.18
C LYS A 540 -31.97 45.30 -0.86
N TYR A 541 -30.72 45.53 -0.51
CA TYR A 541 -29.77 44.45 -0.27
C TYR A 541 -29.08 44.60 1.08
N LYS A 542 -28.80 43.47 1.72
CA LYS A 542 -28.01 43.36 2.93
C LYS A 542 -26.82 42.42 2.67
N VAL A 543 -25.62 42.89 3.00
CA VAL A 543 -24.41 42.10 2.78
C VAL A 543 -24.01 41.39 4.07
N ARG A 544 -23.58 40.14 3.96
CA ARG A 544 -23.02 39.32 5.02
C ARG A 544 -21.61 38.90 4.62
N ARG A 545 -20.68 38.88 5.60
CA ARG A 545 -19.33 38.43 5.43
C ARG A 545 -19.06 37.24 6.35
N PHE A 546 -18.33 36.26 5.88
CA PHE A 546 -17.88 35.09 6.61
C PHE A 546 -16.37 34.98 6.47
N ASP A 547 -15.69 34.34 7.44
CA ASP A 547 -14.26 34.10 7.39
C ASP A 547 -14.00 32.71 6.73
N GLY A 548 -12.99 32.64 5.84
CA GLY A 548 -12.63 31.40 5.13
C GLY A 548 -13.38 31.16 3.84
N LEU A 549 -13.12 30.01 3.21
CA LEU A 549 -13.67 29.66 1.88
C LEU A 549 -15.11 29.14 1.93
N LYS A 550 -15.43 28.26 2.84
CA LYS A 550 -16.73 27.53 2.92
C LYS A 550 -17.37 27.52 4.30
N THR A 551 -16.96 28.36 5.23
CA THR A 551 -17.44 28.33 6.61
C THR A 551 -18.63 29.24 6.84
N ASN A 552 -19.50 28.83 7.77
CA ASN A 552 -20.58 29.68 8.32
C ASN A 552 -20.19 30.26 9.69
N GLU A 553 -18.95 30.13 10.11
CA GLU A 553 -18.43 30.65 11.36
C GLU A 553 -18.08 32.14 11.24
N ASN A 554 -18.16 32.87 12.32
CA ASN A 554 -17.82 34.30 12.41
C ASN A 554 -18.59 35.19 11.41
N ILE A 555 -19.93 35.12 11.45
CA ILE A 555 -20.81 35.96 10.61
C ILE A 555 -20.69 37.43 11.05
N TYR A 556 -20.37 38.30 10.09
CA TYR A 556 -20.48 39.74 10.25
C TYR A 556 -21.58 40.26 9.31
N GLU A 557 -22.67 40.83 9.85
CA GLU A 557 -23.73 41.42 9.06
C GLU A 557 -23.57 42.93 9.03
N TYR A 558 -23.53 43.50 7.83
CA TYR A 558 -23.56 44.96 7.67
C TYR A 558 -24.98 45.46 7.95
N PRO A 559 -25.16 46.43 8.89
CA PRO A 559 -26.47 46.72 9.45
C PRO A 559 -27.40 47.49 8.50
N THR A 560 -26.86 48.06 7.42
CA THR A 560 -27.59 49.00 6.56
C THR A 560 -28.10 48.27 5.29
N LEU A 561 -29.38 48.48 4.95
CA LEU A 561 -29.91 48.12 3.65
C LEU A 561 -29.48 49.14 2.61
N ILE A 562 -28.92 48.64 1.50
CA ILE A 562 -28.44 49.46 0.38
C ILE A 562 -29.29 49.22 -0.87
N LEU A 563 -29.37 50.23 -1.74
CA LEU A 563 -30.06 50.15 -3.01
C LEU A 563 -29.13 49.80 -4.17
N ASP A 564 -27.84 50.06 -3.98
CA ASP A 564 -26.81 49.80 -4.97
C ASP A 564 -26.57 48.27 -5.08
N THR A 565 -26.11 47.85 -6.23
CA THR A 565 -25.75 46.45 -6.53
C THR A 565 -24.24 46.21 -6.40
N PHE A 566 -23.59 46.99 -5.60
CA PHE A 566 -22.20 46.83 -5.19
C PHE A 566 -22.00 47.25 -3.72
N PHE A 567 -20.95 46.73 -3.11
CA PHE A 567 -20.55 47.03 -1.76
C PHE A 567 -19.01 47.03 -1.62
N ILE A 568 -18.47 47.93 -0.83
CA ILE A 568 -17.04 47.96 -0.49
C ILE A 568 -16.89 47.67 0.99
N ASP A 569 -16.23 46.57 1.31
CA ASP A 569 -15.81 46.26 2.67
C ASP A 569 -14.45 46.93 2.96
N GLU A 570 -14.45 47.89 3.87
CA GLU A 570 -13.30 48.72 4.19
C GLU A 570 -12.57 48.29 5.49
N VAL A 571 -12.98 47.18 6.10
CA VAL A 571 -12.47 46.74 7.39
C VAL A 571 -11.89 45.30 7.37
N ALA A 572 -11.47 44.84 6.21
CA ALA A 572 -10.99 43.51 5.98
C ALA A 572 -9.46 43.38 6.21
N ASN A 573 -9.01 42.28 6.83
CA ASN A 573 -7.61 41.89 6.78
C ASN A 573 -7.36 41.10 5.49
N THR A 574 -7.13 41.79 4.42
CA THR A 574 -7.01 41.20 3.08
C THR A 574 -5.66 40.52 2.82
N LEU A 575 -4.65 40.79 3.66
CA LEU A 575 -3.35 40.14 3.54
C LEU A 575 -3.39 38.68 4.04
N ASN A 576 -3.98 38.46 5.22
CA ASN A 576 -3.87 37.15 5.89
C ASN A 576 -5.13 36.32 5.78
N ASN A 577 -6.31 36.92 5.58
CA ASN A 577 -7.60 36.23 5.65
C ASN A 577 -8.26 36.10 4.27
N ILE A 578 -9.03 35.05 4.14
CA ILE A 578 -9.98 34.85 3.03
C ILE A 578 -11.34 35.24 3.56
N TYR A 579 -12.09 36.01 2.79
CA TYR A 579 -13.45 36.42 3.11
C TYR A 579 -14.42 35.89 2.09
N ASN A 580 -15.60 35.49 2.57
CA ASN A 580 -16.68 34.95 1.78
C ASN A 580 -17.93 35.84 1.98
N TYR A 581 -18.60 36.21 0.91
CA TYR A 581 -19.72 37.16 0.96
C TYR A 581 -21.01 36.52 0.50
N GLN A 582 -22.12 36.95 1.09
CA GLN A 582 -23.48 36.60 0.70
C GLN A 582 -24.35 37.85 0.72
N VAL A 583 -25.26 37.98 -0.24
CA VAL A 583 -26.17 39.11 -0.41
C VAL A 583 -27.60 38.65 -0.22
N GLU A 584 -28.31 39.20 0.73
CA GLU A 584 -29.73 39.01 0.96
C GLU A 584 -30.53 40.10 0.23
N VAL A 585 -31.60 39.75 -0.48
CA VAL A 585 -32.47 40.68 -1.16
C VAL A 585 -33.80 40.87 -0.44
N PHE A 586 -34.22 42.08 -0.36
CA PHE A 586 -35.50 42.53 0.26
C PHE A 586 -36.35 43.23 -0.80
N ASP A 587 -37.68 43.14 -0.65
CA ASP A 587 -38.64 43.93 -1.44
C ASP A 587 -38.68 45.42 -0.98
N SER A 588 -39.48 46.22 -1.65
CA SER A 588 -39.64 47.64 -1.28
C SER A 588 -40.26 47.87 0.12
N GLN A 589 -40.90 46.83 0.70
CA GLN A 589 -41.47 46.84 2.02
C GLN A 589 -40.55 46.30 3.09
N GLU A 590 -39.29 45.97 2.72
CA GLU A 590 -38.25 45.36 3.60
C GLU A 590 -38.56 43.95 4.08
N ASN A 591 -39.33 43.18 3.31
CA ASN A 591 -39.47 41.74 3.54
C ASN A 591 -38.31 41.00 2.85
N SER A 592 -37.65 40.11 3.60
CA SER A 592 -36.61 39.26 3.06
C SER A 592 -37.20 38.29 2.04
N ILE A 593 -36.55 38.16 0.90
CA ILE A 593 -37.00 37.32 -0.21
C ILE A 593 -36.11 36.06 -0.31
N ASP A 594 -34.82 36.27 -0.58
CA ASP A 594 -33.88 35.16 -0.76
C ASP A 594 -32.41 35.64 -0.67
N PHE A 595 -31.47 34.72 -0.74
CA PHE A 595 -30.01 34.93 -0.62
C PHE A 595 -29.30 34.55 -1.90
N SER A 596 -28.23 35.29 -2.21
CA SER A 596 -27.25 34.83 -3.19
C SER A 596 -26.55 33.55 -2.72
N SER A 597 -25.92 32.85 -3.63
CA SER A 597 -24.86 31.94 -3.24
C SER A 597 -23.67 32.69 -2.64
N GLN A 598 -22.87 32.02 -1.83
CA GLN A 598 -21.66 32.58 -1.28
C GLN A 598 -20.57 32.68 -2.35
N ALA A 599 -19.77 33.74 -2.30
CA ALA A 599 -18.59 33.90 -3.15
C ALA A 599 -17.41 34.44 -2.34
N SER A 600 -16.29 33.80 -2.42
CA SER A 600 -15.05 34.18 -1.68
C SER A 600 -14.17 35.13 -2.49
N SER A 601 -13.32 35.88 -1.82
CA SER A 601 -12.14 36.48 -2.41
C SER A 601 -11.17 35.37 -2.91
N VAL A 602 -10.36 35.75 -3.91
CA VAL A 602 -9.27 34.88 -4.40
C VAL A 602 -8.10 34.96 -3.42
N ARG A 603 -7.60 33.82 -2.98
CA ARG A 603 -6.38 33.70 -2.17
C ARG A 603 -5.24 33.22 -3.04
N LEU A 604 -4.18 34.03 -3.15
CA LEU A 604 -2.92 33.65 -3.74
C LEU A 604 -1.96 33.23 -2.63
N ASP A 605 -1.35 32.06 -2.76
CA ASP A 605 -0.29 31.55 -1.89
C ASP A 605 1.00 31.43 -2.72
N LEU A 606 2.14 31.79 -2.11
CA LEU A 606 3.45 31.72 -2.74
C LEU A 606 4.31 30.68 -2.03
N GLN A 607 5.06 29.91 -2.81
CA GLN A 607 6.08 28.99 -2.31
C GLN A 607 7.40 29.31 -3.00
N PRO A 608 8.32 30.00 -2.32
CA PRO A 608 9.65 30.26 -2.84
C PRO A 608 10.43 28.97 -3.07
N LYS A 609 11.16 28.91 -4.18
CA LYS A 609 12.10 27.85 -4.54
C LYS A 609 13.42 28.45 -4.97
N GLN A 610 14.42 27.63 -5.21
CA GLN A 610 15.69 28.06 -5.75
C GLN A 610 15.47 28.71 -7.13
N LEU A 611 15.78 30.00 -7.25
CA LEU A 611 15.65 30.80 -8.45
C LEU A 611 14.26 30.82 -9.09
N SER A 612 13.23 30.40 -8.33
CA SER A 612 11.84 30.44 -8.78
C SER A 612 10.87 30.65 -7.62
N ILE A 613 9.66 31.09 -7.93
CA ILE A 613 8.58 31.23 -6.96
C ILE A 613 7.34 30.55 -7.56
N ASP A 614 6.85 29.54 -6.86
CA ASP A 614 5.61 28.89 -7.21
C ASP A 614 4.41 29.66 -6.69
N LEU A 615 3.42 29.83 -7.53
CA LEU A 615 2.18 30.52 -7.25
C LEU A 615 1.03 29.51 -7.33
N SER A 616 0.19 29.47 -6.32
CA SER A 616 -1.06 28.72 -6.36
C SER A 616 -2.20 29.57 -5.82
N TRP A 617 -3.39 29.45 -6.40
CA TRP A 617 -4.53 30.25 -5.97
C TRP A 617 -5.78 29.41 -5.80
N LYS A 618 -6.60 29.81 -4.81
CA LYS A 618 -7.82 29.12 -4.43
C LYS A 618 -8.96 30.10 -4.14
N PHE A 619 -10.16 29.62 -4.34
CA PHE A 619 -11.39 30.39 -4.16
C PHE A 619 -12.58 29.43 -4.00
N ASN A 620 -13.71 29.93 -3.52
CA ASN A 620 -14.99 29.24 -3.53
C ASN A 620 -16.05 30.19 -4.07
N VAL A 621 -16.43 30.02 -5.34
CA VAL A 621 -17.30 30.92 -6.06
C VAL A 621 -18.42 30.16 -6.79
N PRO A 622 -19.60 30.80 -7.03
CA PRO A 622 -20.74 30.15 -7.66
C PRO A 622 -20.71 30.24 -9.19
N TRP A 623 -19.55 30.42 -9.80
CA TRP A 623 -19.29 30.40 -11.24
C TRP A 623 -18.10 29.50 -11.57
N SER A 624 -17.94 29.12 -12.83
CA SER A 624 -16.81 28.34 -13.28
C SER A 624 -15.61 29.24 -13.57
N ASN A 625 -14.45 28.91 -13.02
CA ASN A 625 -13.16 29.55 -13.33
C ASN A 625 -12.22 28.62 -14.15
N ASN A 626 -12.74 27.57 -14.73
CA ASN A 626 -12.06 26.69 -15.67
C ASN A 626 -12.94 26.36 -16.88
N SER A 627 -13.69 27.33 -17.33
CA SER A 627 -14.55 27.19 -18.52
C SER A 627 -13.74 27.25 -19.81
N LYS A 628 -14.23 26.57 -20.85
CA LYS A 628 -13.61 26.59 -22.18
C LYS A 628 -13.56 27.97 -22.81
N ASP A 629 -14.57 28.82 -22.53
CA ASP A 629 -14.67 30.15 -23.08
C ASP A 629 -13.75 31.16 -22.39
N PHE A 630 -13.45 30.96 -21.10
CA PHE A 630 -12.60 31.85 -20.31
C PHE A 630 -11.57 31.05 -19.49
N PRO A 631 -10.63 30.34 -20.15
CA PRO A 631 -9.67 29.45 -19.46
C PRO A 631 -8.43 30.18 -18.94
N ILE A 632 -8.31 31.49 -19.20
CA ILE A 632 -7.07 32.24 -18.96
C ILE A 632 -7.15 33.01 -17.66
N HIS A 633 -6.24 32.75 -16.74
CA HIS A 633 -5.98 33.58 -15.58
C HIS A 633 -4.69 34.38 -15.79
N TYR A 634 -4.63 35.59 -15.24
CA TYR A 634 -3.56 36.53 -15.48
C TYR A 634 -2.68 36.68 -14.24
N VAL A 635 -1.36 36.51 -14.41
CA VAL A 635 -0.36 36.62 -13.34
C VAL A 635 0.39 37.94 -13.51
N TYR A 636 0.39 38.73 -12.42
CA TYR A 636 1.06 40.04 -12.40
C TYR A 636 2.19 40.02 -11.37
N ARG A 637 3.33 40.63 -11.73
CA ARG A 637 4.54 40.74 -10.87
C ARG A 637 4.99 42.18 -10.75
N ASN A 638 5.54 42.50 -9.57
CA ASN A 638 6.30 43.73 -9.32
C ASN A 638 7.60 43.39 -8.58
N ASN A 639 8.69 43.99 -8.93
CA ASN A 639 10.01 43.80 -8.34
C ASN A 639 10.30 44.77 -7.17
N VAL A 640 9.34 45.61 -6.80
CA VAL A 640 9.43 46.53 -5.67
C VAL A 640 8.65 46.00 -4.49
N TYR A 641 9.31 45.79 -3.36
CA TYR A 641 8.66 45.35 -2.12
C TYR A 641 7.59 46.34 -1.67
N GLY A 642 6.39 45.84 -1.43
CA GLY A 642 5.29 46.63 -0.83
C GLY A 642 3.94 46.37 -1.49
N TYR A 643 2.90 46.33 -0.66
CA TYR A 643 1.52 46.05 -1.09
C TYR A 643 0.82 47.27 -1.71
N THR A 644 1.42 48.43 -1.58
CA THR A 644 0.87 49.74 -2.02
C THR A 644 1.34 50.15 -3.41
N SER A 645 2.34 49.50 -3.97
CA SER A 645 2.78 49.82 -5.33
C SER A 645 1.72 49.41 -6.36
N ASP A 646 1.49 50.24 -7.37
CA ASP A 646 0.63 49.95 -8.51
C ASP A 646 1.43 49.61 -9.81
N GLU A 647 2.74 49.51 -9.72
CA GLU A 647 3.63 49.23 -10.85
C GLU A 647 3.78 47.72 -11.11
N PHE A 648 2.65 47.03 -11.27
CA PHE A 648 2.62 45.61 -11.63
C PHE A 648 2.56 45.41 -13.13
N ILE A 649 3.33 44.47 -13.65
CA ILE A 649 3.33 44.06 -15.05
C ILE A 649 2.72 42.67 -15.19
N LEU A 650 1.99 42.44 -16.26
CA LEU A 650 1.50 41.09 -16.64
C LEU A 650 2.72 40.27 -17.07
N ILE A 651 3.00 39.19 -16.37
CA ILE A 651 4.13 38.30 -16.70
C ILE A 651 3.66 37.05 -17.44
N ASP A 652 2.43 36.57 -17.18
CA ASP A 652 1.90 35.39 -17.88
C ASP A 652 0.38 35.35 -17.90
N SER A 653 -0.14 34.51 -18.83
CA SER A 653 -1.54 34.24 -19.07
C SER A 653 -1.75 32.75 -19.02
N VAL A 654 -2.08 32.22 -17.83
CA VAL A 654 -2.12 30.80 -17.50
C VAL A 654 -3.45 30.17 -17.99
N ASN A 655 -3.38 29.17 -18.86
CA ASN A 655 -4.50 28.30 -19.18
C ASN A 655 -4.74 27.31 -18.02
N VAL A 656 -5.79 27.55 -17.24
CA VAL A 656 -6.08 26.76 -16.02
C VAL A 656 -6.68 25.38 -16.30
N ILE A 657 -7.12 25.11 -17.51
CA ILE A 657 -7.55 23.76 -17.92
C ILE A 657 -6.33 22.85 -18.03
N GLU A 658 -5.23 23.37 -18.56
CA GLU A 658 -3.98 22.63 -18.76
C GLU A 658 -3.08 22.65 -17.51
N ASN A 659 -2.96 23.80 -16.83
CA ASN A 659 -1.99 24.05 -15.76
C ASN A 659 -2.64 24.11 -14.37
N ARG A 660 -3.96 23.91 -14.28
CA ARG A 660 -4.73 24.11 -13.04
C ARG A 660 -4.58 25.55 -12.53
N PHE A 661 -4.74 25.76 -11.23
CA PHE A 661 -4.59 27.06 -10.56
C PHE A 661 -3.17 27.22 -10.02
N TYR A 662 -2.17 27.07 -10.91
CA TYR A 662 -0.76 27.03 -10.57
C TYR A 662 0.08 27.70 -11.65
N TYR A 663 1.16 28.38 -11.21
CA TYR A 663 2.18 28.97 -12.08
C TYR A 663 3.52 28.99 -11.36
N SER A 664 4.64 28.71 -12.05
CA SER A 664 5.99 28.85 -11.52
C SER A 664 6.71 29.98 -12.24
N ASP A 665 6.98 31.06 -11.53
CA ASP A 665 7.83 32.15 -12.03
C ASP A 665 9.30 31.78 -11.83
N ASN A 666 9.97 31.44 -12.91
CA ASN A 666 11.40 31.13 -12.98
C ASN A 666 12.20 32.21 -13.70
N GLY A 667 11.60 33.37 -13.90
CA GLY A 667 12.22 34.49 -14.65
C GLY A 667 12.09 34.42 -16.17
N SER A 668 11.39 33.42 -16.72
CA SER A 668 11.28 33.23 -18.18
C SER A 668 10.64 34.41 -18.92
N PHE A 669 9.83 35.23 -18.25
CA PHE A 669 9.21 36.43 -18.85
C PHE A 669 10.23 37.44 -19.38
N GLU A 670 11.37 37.64 -18.72
CA GLU A 670 12.43 38.59 -19.13
C GLU A 670 13.72 37.86 -19.58
N ASP A 671 13.68 36.55 -19.64
CA ASP A 671 14.84 35.69 -19.92
C ASP A 671 16.02 35.95 -18.93
N VAL A 672 15.67 36.30 -17.69
CA VAL A 672 16.59 36.60 -16.58
C VAL A 672 16.13 35.85 -15.34
N GLU A 673 16.98 35.03 -14.77
CA GLU A 673 16.74 34.32 -13.50
C GLU A 673 16.33 35.29 -12.39
N LEU A 674 15.44 34.84 -11.51
CA LEU A 674 15.04 35.62 -10.35
C LEU A 674 16.25 35.80 -9.43
N ASN A 675 16.41 37.01 -8.90
CA ASN A 675 17.51 37.34 -8.00
C ASN A 675 17.11 37.03 -6.55
N GLU A 676 17.89 36.22 -5.87
CA GLU A 676 17.68 35.79 -4.48
C GLU A 676 17.66 36.95 -3.46
N ASN A 677 18.25 38.11 -3.80
CA ASN A 677 18.30 39.28 -2.94
C ASN A 677 17.13 40.27 -3.18
N LEU A 678 16.18 39.93 -4.06
CA LEU A 678 15.05 40.78 -4.40
C LEU A 678 13.73 40.17 -3.93
N PHE A 679 12.84 41.02 -3.46
CA PHE A 679 11.44 40.65 -3.22
C PHE A 679 10.64 40.81 -4.52
N TYR A 680 9.83 39.78 -4.79
CA TYR A 680 8.88 39.80 -5.90
C TYR A 680 7.46 39.76 -5.33
N CYS A 681 6.65 40.68 -5.75
CA CYS A 681 5.26 40.81 -5.31
C CYS A 681 4.33 40.37 -6.44
N TYR A 682 3.28 39.64 -6.12
CA TYR A 682 2.36 39.10 -7.11
C TYR A 682 0.90 39.38 -6.74
N TYR A 683 0.06 39.42 -7.75
CA TYR A 683 -1.36 39.14 -7.66
C TYR A 683 -1.84 38.41 -8.91
N VAL A 684 -2.99 37.73 -8.80
CA VAL A 684 -3.61 37.01 -9.88
C VAL A 684 -5.00 37.61 -10.15
N ILE A 685 -5.37 37.71 -11.42
CA ILE A 685 -6.76 37.95 -11.81
C ILE A 685 -7.31 36.63 -12.36
N THR A 686 -8.33 36.08 -11.68
CA THR A 686 -9.07 34.92 -12.18
C THR A 686 -10.14 35.34 -13.15
N SER A 687 -10.34 34.51 -14.18
CA SER A 687 -11.42 34.65 -15.15
C SER A 687 -12.46 33.54 -14.94
N GLY A 688 -13.73 33.84 -15.18
CA GLY A 688 -14.79 32.85 -15.02
C GLY A 688 -16.11 33.28 -15.68
N THR A 689 -17.10 32.37 -15.60
CA THR A 689 -18.44 32.59 -16.16
C THR A 689 -19.48 31.73 -15.46
N TYR A 690 -20.72 32.19 -15.45
CA TYR A 690 -21.90 31.40 -15.04
C TYR A 690 -22.41 30.46 -16.16
N GLU A 691 -21.79 30.51 -17.34
CA GLU A 691 -22.24 29.78 -18.54
C GLU A 691 -23.73 30.03 -18.86
N ASN A 692 -24.15 31.29 -18.73
CA ASN A 692 -25.55 31.71 -18.92
C ASN A 692 -25.60 33.01 -19.69
N ASP A 693 -25.94 32.90 -20.97
CA ASP A 693 -26.08 34.05 -21.91
C ASP A 693 -27.28 34.97 -21.59
N SER A 694 -28.15 34.57 -20.66
CA SER A 694 -29.29 35.41 -20.23
C SER A 694 -28.88 36.45 -19.18
N LEU A 695 -27.71 36.31 -18.58
CA LEU A 695 -27.18 37.28 -17.61
C LEU A 695 -26.77 38.59 -18.34
N PRO A 696 -26.87 39.74 -17.66
CA PRO A 696 -26.40 41.01 -18.24
C PRO A 696 -24.89 40.94 -18.54
N LYS A 697 -24.51 41.47 -19.69
CA LYS A 697 -23.11 41.68 -20.03
C LYS A 697 -22.53 42.79 -19.17
N THR A 698 -21.31 42.60 -18.63
CA THR A 698 -20.57 43.71 -18.03
C THR A 698 -20.15 44.69 -19.12
N LEU A 699 -20.07 45.99 -18.79
CA LEU A 699 -19.74 47.03 -19.77
C LEU A 699 -18.32 46.89 -20.35
N GLU A 700 -17.43 46.25 -19.61
CA GLU A 700 -16.00 46.15 -19.93
C GLU A 700 -15.61 44.77 -20.51
N ASN A 701 -16.21 43.68 -20.06
CA ASN A 701 -15.70 42.32 -20.33
C ASN A 701 -16.78 41.34 -20.84
N GLY A 702 -17.96 41.79 -21.21
CA GLY A 702 -19.02 40.89 -21.69
C GLY A 702 -19.57 39.95 -20.62
N TYR A 703 -19.43 38.63 -20.79
CA TYR A 703 -19.83 37.59 -19.80
C TYR A 703 -18.68 37.12 -18.90
N GLU A 704 -17.48 37.59 -19.16
CA GLU A 704 -16.29 37.26 -18.37
C GLU A 704 -16.33 37.90 -16.98
N ILE A 705 -16.13 37.09 -15.97
CA ILE A 705 -16.09 37.52 -14.58
C ILE A 705 -14.62 37.54 -14.12
N LEU A 706 -14.15 38.76 -13.79
CA LEU A 706 -12.77 38.96 -13.38
C LEU A 706 -12.68 39.24 -11.87
N ASN A 707 -11.84 38.48 -11.12
CA ASN A 707 -11.63 38.68 -9.70
C ASN A 707 -10.14 38.76 -9.37
N LYS A 708 -9.78 39.81 -8.63
CA LYS A 708 -8.40 40.08 -8.23
C LYS A 708 -8.08 39.51 -6.85
N SER A 709 -6.94 38.81 -6.72
CA SER A 709 -6.42 38.35 -5.45
C SER A 709 -5.78 39.48 -4.62
N GLN A 710 -5.38 39.15 -3.37
CA GLN A 710 -4.48 40.02 -2.60
C GLN A 710 -3.12 40.10 -3.30
N LYS A 711 -2.41 41.23 -3.01
CA LYS A 711 -1.01 41.37 -3.33
C LYS A 711 -0.18 40.67 -2.25
N ILE A 712 0.76 39.79 -2.64
CA ILE A 712 1.63 39.08 -1.70
C ILE A 712 3.05 39.06 -2.24
N CYS A 713 4.04 39.12 -1.37
CA CYS A 713 5.44 39.19 -1.76
C CYS A 713 6.22 38.02 -1.17
N ALA A 714 7.19 37.52 -1.94
CA ALA A 714 8.17 36.53 -1.52
C ALA A 714 9.54 36.88 -2.07
N GLN A 715 10.56 36.36 -1.44
CA GLN A 715 11.95 36.37 -1.94
C GLN A 715 12.25 34.96 -2.40
N THR A 716 13.00 34.82 -3.50
CA THR A 716 13.48 33.49 -3.92
C THR A 716 14.47 32.96 -2.92
N ASN A 717 14.62 31.65 -2.91
CA ASN A 717 15.31 30.95 -1.86
C ASN A 717 16.74 31.30 -1.67
N ASP A 718 17.05 31.35 -0.43
CA ASP A 718 18.30 31.02 0.19
C ASP A 718 18.79 29.62 -0.22
N LEU A 719 20.07 29.50 -0.57
CA LEU A 719 20.77 28.25 -0.86
C LEU A 719 21.44 27.67 0.40
N ILE A 720 21.32 28.38 1.52
CA ILE A 720 21.95 28.00 2.78
C ILE A 720 20.95 27.14 3.56
N ALA A 721 21.25 25.86 3.66
CA ALA A 721 20.46 24.98 4.51
C ALA A 721 20.45 25.47 5.97
N PRO A 722 19.35 25.34 6.71
CA PRO A 722 19.29 25.73 8.10
C PRO A 722 20.29 24.95 8.96
N CYS A 723 20.62 25.49 10.12
CA CYS A 723 21.44 24.76 11.08
C CYS A 723 20.71 23.50 11.58
N PRO A 724 21.44 22.39 11.84
CA PRO A 724 20.82 21.21 12.42
C PRO A 724 20.26 21.56 13.81
N PRO A 725 19.11 20.99 14.19
CA PRO A 725 18.55 21.16 15.52
C PRO A 725 19.52 20.74 16.63
N VAL A 726 19.51 21.48 17.72
CA VAL A 726 20.39 21.25 18.88
C VAL A 726 19.60 20.73 20.08
N GLY A 727 20.30 20.25 21.10
CA GLY A 727 19.65 19.79 22.32
C GLY A 727 18.75 18.56 22.14
N PHE A 728 18.92 17.83 21.03
CA PHE A 728 18.10 16.68 20.68
C PHE A 728 18.20 15.57 21.72
N LYS A 729 17.08 15.20 22.32
CA LYS A 729 17.02 14.25 23.42
C LYS A 729 15.67 13.51 23.46
N ILE A 730 15.67 12.37 24.11
CA ILE A 730 14.43 11.75 24.57
C ILE A 730 14.07 12.35 25.93
N SER A 731 12.82 12.74 26.12
CA SER A 731 12.36 13.43 27.31
C SER A 731 12.64 12.61 28.58
N ASP A 732 13.29 13.25 29.58
CA ASP A 732 13.67 12.63 30.86
C ASP A 732 12.45 12.23 31.73
N GLU A 733 11.25 12.75 31.43
CA GLU A 733 10.00 12.37 32.11
C GLU A 733 9.64 10.89 31.90
N PHE A 734 10.30 10.22 30.95
CA PHE A 734 10.04 8.84 30.54
C PHE A 734 11.21 7.90 30.81
N ASN A 735 11.79 7.96 32.01
CA ASN A 735 12.70 6.91 32.46
C ASN A 735 11.95 5.59 32.65
N CYS A 736 12.70 4.47 32.69
CA CYS A 736 12.11 3.13 32.76
C CYS A 736 11.18 2.92 33.98
N GLU A 737 11.47 3.54 35.12
CA GLU A 737 10.68 3.40 36.33
C GLU A 737 9.34 4.13 36.22
N ASN A 738 9.35 5.37 35.76
CA ASN A 738 8.15 6.20 35.63
C ASN A 738 7.26 5.74 34.48
N TYR A 739 7.83 5.23 33.39
CA TYR A 739 7.06 4.81 32.21
C TYR A 739 6.09 3.68 32.50
N PHE A 740 6.51 2.72 33.35
CA PHE A 740 5.69 1.54 33.68
C PHE A 740 4.87 1.69 34.96
N ASP A 741 5.03 2.79 35.70
CA ASP A 741 4.27 2.98 36.92
C ASP A 741 2.77 3.05 36.65
N GLY A 742 2.00 2.23 37.39
CA GLY A 742 0.54 2.16 37.26
C GLY A 742 0.01 1.54 35.96
N LYS A 743 0.85 1.01 35.08
CA LYS A 743 0.44 0.39 33.80
C LYS A 743 0.34 -1.12 33.90
N SER A 744 -0.63 -1.73 33.19
CA SER A 744 -0.84 -3.18 33.13
C SER A 744 0.38 -3.92 32.60
N CYS A 745 0.63 -5.16 33.08
CA CYS A 745 1.64 -6.05 32.51
C CYS A 745 1.40 -6.43 31.04
N SER A 746 0.20 -6.24 30.54
CA SER A 746 -0.20 -6.50 29.15
C SER A 746 -0.08 -5.27 28.23
N LEU A 747 0.66 -4.23 28.65
CA LEU A 747 0.87 -3.06 27.79
C LEU A 747 1.53 -3.47 26.46
N LYS A 748 0.86 -3.14 25.36
CA LYS A 748 1.33 -3.43 23.98
C LYS A 748 1.59 -2.16 23.17
N ASP A 749 1.06 -1.02 23.58
CA ASP A 749 1.21 0.25 22.86
C ASP A 749 2.22 1.12 23.60
N PHE A 750 3.34 1.34 22.96
CA PHE A 750 4.42 2.16 23.47
C PHE A 750 4.53 3.46 22.71
N TRP A 751 5.24 4.43 23.28
CA TRP A 751 5.50 5.69 22.63
C TRP A 751 6.77 6.34 23.19
N ASN A 752 7.45 7.10 22.33
CA ASN A 752 8.61 7.90 22.69
C ASN A 752 8.28 9.38 22.48
N ARG A 753 8.72 10.24 23.41
CA ARG A 753 8.70 11.67 23.24
C ARG A 753 10.12 12.16 23.01
N ILE A 754 10.35 12.76 21.88
CA ILE A 754 11.62 13.39 21.53
C ILE A 754 11.44 14.90 21.53
N GLU A 755 12.46 15.64 21.98
CA GLU A 755 12.49 17.07 22.15
C GLU A 755 13.82 17.62 21.64
N TRP A 756 13.81 18.82 21.14
CA TRP A 756 14.98 19.53 20.64
C TRP A 756 14.79 21.03 20.80
N ASP A 757 15.81 21.77 20.57
CA ASP A 757 15.79 23.23 20.50
C ASP A 757 16.22 23.67 19.10
N SER A 758 15.60 24.71 18.56
CA SER A 758 16.11 25.40 17.40
C SER A 758 17.41 26.12 17.76
N ASP A 759 18.42 26.03 16.93
CA ASP A 759 19.62 26.83 17.12
C ASP A 759 19.29 28.32 16.87
N ASN A 760 19.58 29.21 17.80
CA ASN A 760 19.30 30.65 17.69
C ASN A 760 20.34 31.41 16.81
N ASN A 761 21.00 30.73 15.91
CA ASN A 761 21.96 31.33 14.96
C ASN A 761 21.24 31.85 13.72
N GLU A 762 21.92 32.70 12.97
CA GLU A 762 21.40 33.31 11.72
C GLU A 762 20.93 32.28 10.68
N CYS A 763 21.48 31.07 10.70
CA CYS A 763 21.09 29.97 9.80
C CYS A 763 19.79 29.25 10.20
N SER A 764 19.10 29.65 11.26
CA SER A 764 17.86 29.04 11.74
C SER A 764 16.65 29.94 11.66
N GLU A 765 16.83 31.20 11.26
CA GLU A 765 15.77 32.23 11.27
C GLU A 765 14.60 31.88 10.30
N ASP A 766 14.84 31.07 9.29
CA ASP A 766 13.88 30.67 8.26
C ASP A 766 13.41 29.22 8.37
N THR A 767 13.84 28.50 9.41
CA THR A 767 13.40 27.12 9.66
C THR A 767 11.87 27.05 9.73
N LYS A 768 11.29 26.16 8.90
CA LYS A 768 9.84 25.97 8.74
C LYS A 768 9.34 24.71 9.44
N THR A 769 10.06 23.61 9.27
CA THR A 769 9.66 22.31 9.79
C THR A 769 10.87 21.46 10.17
N PHE A 770 10.63 20.46 10.99
CA PHE A 770 11.62 19.45 11.35
C PHE A 770 11.18 18.10 10.82
N ASN A 771 12.07 17.41 10.13
CA ASN A 771 11.87 16.04 9.68
C ASN A 771 12.42 15.07 10.71
N ILE A 772 11.62 14.12 11.12
CA ILE A 772 12.00 13.10 12.11
C ILE A 772 12.25 11.79 11.38
N TYR A 773 13.42 11.21 11.64
CA TYR A 773 13.84 9.92 11.10
C TYR A 773 13.98 8.91 12.23
N PHE A 774 13.55 7.69 11.98
CA PHE A 774 13.55 6.60 12.94
C PHE A 774 14.10 5.33 12.32
N SER A 775 14.84 4.56 13.12
CA SER A 775 15.28 3.21 12.82
C SER A 775 15.01 2.31 14.03
N ASP A 776 14.34 1.19 13.83
CA ASP A 776 13.98 0.24 14.88
C ASP A 776 15.17 -0.68 15.28
N ASP A 777 16.13 -0.88 14.39
CA ASP A 777 17.35 -1.67 14.63
C ASP A 777 18.49 -0.83 15.24
N GLY A 778 18.34 0.50 15.25
CA GLY A 778 19.30 1.45 15.81
C GLY A 778 20.59 1.63 15.02
N MET A 779 20.73 1.03 13.82
CA MET A 779 21.99 1.06 13.07
C MET A 779 21.85 1.50 11.62
N ASN A 780 20.83 1.03 10.91
CA ASN A 780 20.63 1.25 9.48
C ASN A 780 19.13 1.47 9.21
N ASN A 781 18.79 1.81 7.97
CA ASN A 781 17.39 1.92 7.54
C ASN A 781 16.58 2.98 8.33
N PHE A 782 17.10 4.20 8.38
CA PHE A 782 16.32 5.32 8.91
C PHE A 782 15.25 5.75 7.92
N GLU A 783 14.00 5.70 8.37
CA GLU A 783 12.86 6.16 7.60
C GLU A 783 12.33 7.47 8.17
N LYS A 784 11.89 8.36 7.29
CA LYS A 784 11.23 9.59 7.70
C LYS A 784 9.82 9.26 8.20
N ILE A 785 9.57 9.47 9.47
CA ILE A 785 8.29 9.12 10.11
C ILE A 785 7.35 10.32 10.28
N ALA A 786 7.87 11.55 10.30
CA ALA A 786 7.06 12.77 10.46
C ALA A 786 7.78 14.01 9.95
N SER A 787 6.99 15.06 9.68
CA SER A 787 7.45 16.46 9.59
C SER A 787 6.58 17.29 10.51
N VAL A 788 7.18 18.06 11.42
CA VAL A 788 6.49 18.84 12.43
C VAL A 788 7.02 20.27 12.49
N THR A 789 6.23 21.18 13.03
CA THR A 789 6.62 22.58 13.28
C THR A 789 7.01 22.84 14.72
N ASP A 790 6.57 21.97 15.64
CA ASP A 790 6.88 22.05 17.05
C ASP A 790 8.26 21.48 17.36
N GLU A 791 8.90 21.91 18.43
CA GLU A 791 10.21 21.43 18.90
C GLU A 791 10.10 20.14 19.73
N TYR A 792 9.07 19.37 19.49
CA TYR A 792 8.88 18.03 20.05
C TYR A 792 8.05 17.17 19.12
N PHE A 793 8.20 15.84 19.26
CA PHE A 793 7.38 14.87 18.56
C PHE A 793 7.04 13.70 19.47
N LEU A 794 5.80 13.22 19.36
CA LEU A 794 5.29 12.04 20.04
C LEU A 794 5.19 10.89 19.02
N HIS A 795 6.12 9.95 19.10
CA HIS A 795 6.07 8.73 18.29
C HIS A 795 5.17 7.71 18.99
N LEU A 796 3.94 7.59 18.52
CA LEU A 796 2.87 6.73 19.07
C LEU A 796 2.80 5.39 18.31
N GLY A 797 2.15 4.40 18.93
CA GLY A 797 1.84 3.12 18.28
C GLY A 797 3.05 2.19 18.13
N LEU A 798 4.10 2.41 18.90
CA LEU A 798 5.27 1.54 18.90
C LEU A 798 4.97 0.20 19.55
N THR A 799 5.50 -0.89 18.98
CA THR A 799 5.43 -2.24 19.56
C THR A 799 6.44 -2.44 20.69
N ASN A 800 7.49 -1.60 20.75
CA ASN A 800 8.53 -1.57 21.77
C ASN A 800 9.13 -0.15 21.87
N LEU A 801 10.01 0.11 22.82
CA LEU A 801 10.64 1.42 23.05
C LEU A 801 11.94 1.62 22.27
N LYS A 802 12.60 0.54 21.85
CA LYS A 802 13.95 0.61 21.26
C LYS A 802 13.92 1.25 19.88
N GLY A 803 15.00 1.90 19.54
CA GLY A 803 15.26 2.49 18.25
C GLY A 803 16.19 3.67 18.33
N ALA A 804 16.51 4.21 17.18
CA ALA A 804 17.35 5.39 17.03
C ALA A 804 16.59 6.49 16.30
N TYR A 805 16.86 7.72 16.64
CA TYR A 805 16.28 8.90 16.01
C TYR A 805 17.38 9.89 15.63
N PHE A 806 17.19 10.54 14.51
CA PHE A 806 17.81 11.83 14.20
C PHE A 806 16.78 12.75 13.59
N ILE A 807 17.04 14.03 13.58
CA ILE A 807 16.18 15.04 12.99
C ILE A 807 16.97 15.95 12.07
N THR A 808 16.29 16.53 11.11
CA THR A 808 16.80 17.59 10.25
C THR A 808 15.86 18.79 10.32
N ALA A 809 16.38 19.97 10.10
CA ALA A 809 15.58 21.18 9.92
C ALA A 809 15.36 21.42 8.43
N LEU A 810 14.18 21.88 8.06
CA LEU A 810 13.81 22.27 6.71
C LEU A 810 13.40 23.74 6.73
N ASP A 811 13.99 24.56 5.87
CA ASP A 811 13.65 25.97 5.75
C ASP A 811 12.41 26.18 4.85
N ARG A 812 12.07 27.45 4.62
CA ARG A 812 10.97 27.82 3.73
C ARG A 812 11.27 27.49 2.28
N SER A 813 12.53 27.30 1.98
CA SER A 813 13.12 27.08 0.67
C SER A 813 13.32 25.59 0.34
N GLU A 814 12.89 24.71 1.26
CA GLU A 814 13.07 23.27 1.19
C GLU A 814 14.55 22.82 1.25
N ASN A 815 15.47 23.69 1.72
CA ASN A 815 16.81 23.23 2.04
C ASN A 815 16.76 22.44 3.35
N GLU A 816 17.34 21.27 3.33
CA GLU A 816 17.38 20.39 4.50
C GLU A 816 18.76 20.45 5.16
N SER A 817 18.79 20.65 6.46
CA SER A 817 20.02 20.68 7.25
C SER A 817 20.74 19.32 7.22
N VAL A 818 22.00 19.32 7.60
CA VAL A 818 22.66 18.06 7.97
C VAL A 818 21.91 17.44 9.18
N PRO A 819 21.93 16.09 9.32
CA PRO A 819 21.28 15.44 10.45
C PRO A 819 21.84 15.93 11.80
N SER A 820 20.97 16.01 12.82
CA SER A 820 21.37 16.11 14.22
C SER A 820 22.21 14.89 14.66
N ASP A 821 22.77 14.95 15.84
CA ASP A 821 23.30 13.76 16.49
C ASP A 821 22.20 12.69 16.60
N THR A 822 22.58 11.42 16.39
CA THR A 822 21.65 10.31 16.55
C THR A 822 21.50 9.96 18.04
N ILE A 823 20.28 9.94 18.51
CA ILE A 823 19.95 9.52 19.88
C ILE A 823 19.34 8.12 19.85
N TYR A 824 19.61 7.37 20.91
CA TYR A 824 19.17 5.98 21.04
C TYR A 824 18.24 5.83 22.23
N ARG A 825 17.17 5.06 22.02
CA ARG A 825 16.33 4.54 23.09
C ARG A 825 16.46 3.04 23.08
N ASP A 826 16.67 2.44 24.25
CA ASP A 826 16.60 0.99 24.39
C ASP A 826 15.34 0.59 25.16
N ASN A 827 14.96 -0.65 25.03
CA ASN A 827 13.91 -1.23 25.84
C ASN A 827 14.33 -1.29 27.31
N CYS A 828 13.36 -1.31 28.20
CA CYS A 828 13.54 -1.45 29.64
C CYS A 828 13.23 -2.90 30.05
N PRO A 829 14.14 -3.85 29.81
CA PRO A 829 13.87 -5.25 30.06
C PRO A 829 13.76 -5.54 31.54
N PHE A 830 12.84 -6.40 31.90
CA PHE A 830 12.72 -6.87 33.28
C PHE A 830 12.20 -8.32 33.30
N TYR A 831 12.80 -9.11 34.18
CA TYR A 831 12.35 -10.47 34.47
C TYR A 831 12.77 -10.87 35.87
N GLU A 832 11.80 -11.27 36.70
CA GLU A 832 12.02 -11.75 38.06
C GLU A 832 11.08 -12.91 38.35
N LEU A 833 11.58 -13.90 39.08
CA LEU A 833 10.82 -15.08 39.47
C LEU A 833 10.59 -15.06 40.99
N PRO A 834 9.45 -15.52 41.49
CA PRO A 834 9.20 -15.67 42.90
C PRO A 834 10.11 -16.76 43.50
N ASN A 835 10.20 -16.82 44.81
CA ASN A 835 10.98 -17.86 45.50
C ASN A 835 10.12 -18.89 46.25
N VAL A 836 8.82 -18.78 46.16
CA VAL A 836 7.84 -19.68 46.81
C VAL A 836 6.55 -19.74 46.02
N PHE A 837 5.91 -20.89 45.93
CA PHE A 837 4.55 -21.08 45.46
C PHE A 837 3.89 -22.25 46.17
N THR A 838 2.56 -22.31 46.06
CA THR A 838 1.72 -23.22 46.82
C THR A 838 0.75 -23.98 45.89
N PRO A 839 1.18 -25.05 45.23
CA PRO A 839 0.35 -25.81 44.29
C PRO A 839 -0.69 -26.68 45.04
N ASN A 840 -1.62 -26.04 45.75
CA ASN A 840 -2.68 -26.69 46.58
C ASN A 840 -4.06 -26.57 45.93
N LYS A 841 -4.16 -25.96 44.75
CA LYS A 841 -5.38 -25.76 43.93
C LYS A 841 -6.44 -24.86 44.61
N ASP A 842 -5.98 -23.91 45.43
CA ASP A 842 -6.88 -22.92 46.05
C ASP A 842 -7.08 -21.67 45.17
N GLY A 843 -6.45 -21.62 44.00
CA GLY A 843 -6.47 -20.49 43.06
C GLY A 843 -5.52 -19.36 43.41
N LYS A 844 -4.62 -19.55 44.37
CA LYS A 844 -3.63 -18.54 44.78
C LYS A 844 -2.22 -19.15 44.82
N ASN A 845 -1.32 -18.58 44.00
CA ASN A 845 0.06 -19.04 43.87
C ASN A 845 0.19 -20.54 43.58
N ASP A 846 -0.76 -21.12 42.89
CA ASP A 846 -0.75 -22.53 42.47
C ASP A 846 0.31 -22.84 41.41
N LEU A 847 0.75 -21.81 40.68
CA LEU A 847 1.75 -21.92 39.65
C LEU A 847 2.99 -21.10 39.99
N PHE A 848 4.16 -21.63 39.66
CA PHE A 848 5.38 -20.87 39.64
C PHE A 848 5.52 -20.17 38.30
N THR A 849 5.32 -18.87 38.33
CA THR A 849 5.33 -17.98 37.15
C THR A 849 5.90 -16.62 37.52
N PRO A 850 6.46 -15.84 36.58
CA PRO A 850 6.85 -14.47 36.90
C PRO A 850 5.67 -13.61 37.34
N PHE A 851 5.95 -12.52 37.99
CA PHE A 851 4.91 -11.62 38.53
C PHE A 851 4.02 -11.07 37.41
N TYR A 852 2.71 -11.15 37.59
CA TYR A 852 1.71 -10.68 36.64
C TYR A 852 0.52 -10.05 37.37
N SER A 853 -0.02 -8.97 36.80
CA SER A 853 -1.30 -8.40 37.19
C SER A 853 -2.04 -7.86 35.96
N ASP A 854 -3.30 -8.20 35.85
CA ASP A 854 -4.25 -7.68 34.87
C ASP A 854 -4.89 -6.34 35.30
N GLY A 855 -4.42 -5.75 36.39
CA GLY A 855 -4.97 -4.53 37.00
C GLY A 855 -5.98 -4.81 38.13
N SER A 856 -6.27 -6.05 38.44
CA SER A 856 -7.22 -6.42 39.51
C SER A 856 -6.60 -6.37 40.93
N ILE A 857 -5.27 -6.35 41.02
CA ILE A 857 -4.55 -6.36 42.30
C ILE A 857 -4.27 -4.94 42.75
N VAL A 858 -4.85 -4.53 43.88
CA VAL A 858 -4.61 -3.19 44.48
C VAL A 858 -3.18 -3.15 45.04
N ASN A 859 -2.42 -2.11 44.70
CA ASN A 859 -1.01 -1.90 45.09
C ASN A 859 0.00 -2.91 44.47
N PHE A 860 -0.26 -3.44 43.30
CA PHE A 860 0.73 -4.21 42.56
C PHE A 860 1.85 -3.31 42.04
N ASP A 861 3.07 -3.73 42.23
CA ASP A 861 4.25 -3.04 41.68
C ASP A 861 4.45 -3.43 40.21
N TYR A 862 3.88 -2.62 39.31
CA TYR A 862 3.95 -2.88 37.85
C TYR A 862 5.38 -2.85 37.30
N ASN A 863 6.36 -2.32 38.03
CA ASN A 863 7.75 -2.41 37.63
C ASN A 863 8.28 -3.86 37.64
N LYS A 864 7.60 -4.76 38.33
CA LYS A 864 7.89 -6.20 38.37
C LYS A 864 7.30 -7.03 37.23
N CYS A 865 6.55 -6.43 36.33
CA CYS A 865 6.06 -7.12 35.14
C CYS A 865 7.22 -7.56 34.25
N PRO A 866 7.24 -8.84 33.79
CA PRO A 866 8.17 -9.28 32.76
C PRO A 866 7.91 -8.51 31.46
N ARG A 867 8.98 -8.02 30.84
CA ARG A 867 8.85 -7.20 29.63
C ARG A 867 10.10 -7.21 28.79
N PHE A 868 9.92 -7.08 27.49
CA PHE A 868 10.96 -7.03 26.47
C PHE A 868 11.89 -8.27 26.51
N LEU A 869 11.26 -9.44 26.51
CA LEU A 869 11.97 -10.71 26.42
C LEU A 869 11.79 -11.31 25.03
N LYS A 870 12.85 -11.81 24.45
CA LYS A 870 12.87 -12.58 23.22
C LYS A 870 12.66 -14.07 23.51
N SER A 871 13.28 -14.59 24.56
CA SER A 871 13.08 -15.98 24.96
C SER A 871 13.46 -16.23 26.42
N VAL A 872 12.89 -17.30 26.99
CA VAL A 872 13.18 -17.83 28.33
C VAL A 872 13.32 -19.34 28.26
N ILE A 873 14.46 -19.88 28.73
CA ILE A 873 14.65 -21.32 28.94
C ILE A 873 14.80 -21.55 30.44
N PHE A 874 13.89 -22.30 31.04
CA PHE A 874 13.83 -22.51 32.48
C PHE A 874 13.99 -24.00 32.83
N ASN A 875 14.85 -24.28 33.77
CA ASN A 875 15.11 -25.66 34.24
C ASN A 875 15.07 -25.73 35.77
N VAL A 876 14.43 -26.76 36.30
CA VAL A 876 14.36 -27.04 37.75
C VAL A 876 15.14 -28.29 38.07
N PHE A 877 15.85 -28.23 39.16
CA PHE A 877 16.74 -29.30 39.66
C PHE A 877 16.45 -29.63 41.12
N ASP A 878 16.64 -30.89 41.48
CA ASP A 878 16.69 -31.28 42.87
C ASP A 878 18.04 -30.86 43.52
N ARG A 879 18.19 -31.13 44.81
CA ARG A 879 19.43 -30.84 45.57
C ARG A 879 20.65 -31.70 45.15
N SER A 880 20.43 -32.76 44.36
CA SER A 880 21.50 -33.56 43.79
C SER A 880 21.92 -33.11 42.39
N GLY A 881 21.24 -32.12 41.83
CA GLY A 881 21.49 -31.59 40.51
C GLY A 881 20.77 -32.33 39.38
N SER A 882 19.84 -33.25 39.72
CA SER A 882 19.03 -33.93 38.68
C SER A 882 17.94 -33.02 38.19
N LYS A 883 17.79 -32.89 36.85
CA LYS A 883 16.77 -32.07 36.21
C LYS A 883 15.38 -32.69 36.40
N LEU A 884 14.48 -31.91 36.95
CA LEU A 884 13.10 -32.32 37.26
C LEU A 884 12.08 -31.73 36.30
N PHE A 885 12.33 -30.55 35.79
CA PHE A 885 11.42 -29.83 34.88
C PHE A 885 12.22 -28.99 33.90
N SER A 886 11.70 -28.79 32.71
CA SER A 886 12.26 -27.93 31.68
C SER A 886 11.15 -27.21 30.97
N TYR A 887 11.38 -25.96 30.64
CA TYR A 887 10.47 -25.10 29.90
C TYR A 887 11.23 -24.25 28.90
N SER A 888 10.69 -24.07 27.71
CA SER A 888 11.23 -23.18 26.70
C SER A 888 10.12 -22.36 26.11
N SER A 889 10.24 -21.05 26.14
CA SER A 889 9.25 -20.14 25.52
C SER A 889 9.23 -20.22 23.99
N LEU A 890 10.21 -20.86 23.39
CA LEU A 890 10.26 -21.13 21.95
C LEU A 890 9.48 -22.39 21.57
N GLU A 891 9.24 -23.30 22.54
CA GLU A 891 8.49 -24.54 22.35
C GLU A 891 7.05 -24.43 22.86
N ASP A 892 6.81 -23.60 23.88
CA ASP A 892 5.49 -23.35 24.48
C ASP A 892 5.06 -21.91 24.23
N ILE A 893 4.52 -21.67 23.05
CA ILE A 893 4.09 -20.35 22.59
C ILE A 893 2.85 -19.88 23.37
N GLU A 894 1.98 -20.78 23.82
CA GLU A 894 0.75 -20.43 24.57
C GLU A 894 1.06 -19.73 25.90
N ASN A 895 2.04 -20.23 26.66
CA ASN A 895 2.49 -19.62 27.90
C ASN A 895 3.55 -18.54 27.66
N GLY A 896 4.28 -18.61 26.56
CA GLY A 896 5.31 -17.65 26.17
C GLY A 896 6.35 -17.42 27.29
N ILE A 897 6.52 -16.18 27.73
CA ILE A 897 7.46 -15.83 28.79
C ILE A 897 7.00 -16.21 30.22
N TYR A 898 5.78 -16.70 30.37
CA TYR A 898 5.18 -17.13 31.65
C TYR A 898 5.31 -18.63 31.81
N ILE A 899 6.22 -19.09 32.67
CA ILE A 899 6.64 -20.48 32.85
C ILE A 899 5.48 -21.42 33.23
N ASN A 900 4.56 -20.97 34.08
CA ASN A 900 3.39 -21.73 34.58
C ASN A 900 3.68 -23.16 35.13
N TRP A 901 4.78 -23.34 35.86
CA TRP A 901 5.11 -24.65 36.44
C TRP A 901 4.23 -24.96 37.65
N ASP A 902 3.52 -26.10 37.62
CA ASP A 902 2.56 -26.56 38.65
C ASP A 902 3.21 -27.43 39.75
N GLY A 903 4.56 -27.52 39.82
CA GLY A 903 5.27 -28.31 40.84
C GLY A 903 5.31 -29.79 40.54
N LYS A 904 5.12 -30.22 39.29
CA LYS A 904 5.33 -31.62 38.86
C LYS A 904 6.69 -31.79 38.17
N ASP A 905 7.13 -33.08 38.15
CA ASP A 905 8.30 -33.47 37.37
C ASP A 905 7.96 -33.72 35.89
N LEU A 906 8.97 -34.01 35.06
CA LEU A 906 8.83 -34.31 33.63
C LEU A 906 7.93 -35.54 33.33
N ASN A 907 7.62 -36.36 34.34
CA ASN A 907 6.71 -37.50 34.22
C ASN A 907 5.29 -37.19 34.72
N GLY A 908 5.00 -35.96 35.11
CA GLY A 908 3.73 -35.51 35.64
C GLY A 908 3.49 -35.87 37.12
N ASN A 909 4.51 -36.35 37.88
CA ASN A 909 4.37 -36.65 39.27
C ASN A 909 4.53 -35.39 40.14
N GLU A 910 3.67 -35.25 41.13
CA GLU A 910 3.76 -34.13 42.07
C GLU A 910 5.05 -34.20 42.92
N LEU A 911 5.79 -33.13 42.95
CA LEU A 911 6.98 -32.99 43.79
C LEU A 911 6.58 -32.71 45.26
N PRO A 912 7.30 -33.27 46.26
CA PRO A 912 7.05 -33.00 47.66
C PRO A 912 7.37 -31.55 48.03
N SER A 913 6.78 -31.09 49.17
CA SER A 913 7.16 -29.81 49.75
C SER A 913 8.66 -29.78 50.06
N GLY A 914 9.34 -28.73 49.64
CA GLY A 914 10.79 -28.62 49.80
C GLY A 914 11.39 -27.53 48.92
N THR A 915 12.70 -27.39 48.98
CA THR A 915 13.46 -26.42 48.20
C THR A 915 14.05 -27.09 46.97
N TYR A 916 13.81 -26.47 45.81
CA TYR A 916 14.33 -26.86 44.53
C TYR A 916 15.18 -25.71 43.95
N TYR A 917 16.11 -26.03 43.07
CA TYR A 917 16.98 -25.03 42.47
C TYR A 917 16.58 -24.87 41.01
N TYR A 918 16.73 -23.66 40.47
CA TYR A 918 16.44 -23.40 39.06
C TYR A 918 17.52 -22.59 38.38
N THR A 919 17.54 -22.73 37.06
CA THR A 919 18.20 -21.80 36.14
C THR A 919 17.17 -21.26 35.18
N ALA A 920 17.27 -19.97 34.85
CA ALA A 920 16.54 -19.34 33.77
C ALA A 920 17.50 -18.60 32.86
N ASP A 921 17.70 -19.11 31.68
CA ASP A 921 18.44 -18.43 30.61
C ASP A 921 17.48 -17.51 29.88
N ILE A 922 17.79 -16.22 29.87
CA ILE A 922 16.89 -15.17 29.36
C ILE A 922 17.61 -14.42 28.28
N ILE A 923 16.91 -14.24 27.13
CA ILE A 923 17.34 -13.34 26.09
C ILE A 923 16.38 -12.15 26.07
N PHE A 924 16.91 -10.96 26.30
CA PHE A 924 16.14 -9.72 26.22
C PHE A 924 16.12 -9.16 24.80
N ASP A 925 15.03 -8.50 24.44
CA ASP A 925 14.90 -7.74 23.21
C ASP A 925 15.38 -6.31 23.40
N ILE A 926 16.70 -6.12 23.33
CA ILE A 926 17.38 -4.81 23.52
C ILE A 926 18.47 -4.58 22.48
N LEU A 927 18.83 -3.32 22.27
CA LEU A 927 19.93 -2.91 21.40
C LEU A 927 21.31 -3.21 22.02
N ASP A 928 21.42 -3.06 23.33
CA ASP A 928 22.66 -3.33 24.07
C ASP A 928 23.01 -4.83 24.04
N LYS A 929 24.00 -5.18 23.24
CA LYS A 929 24.47 -6.57 23.05
C LYS A 929 25.09 -7.17 24.31
N GLU A 930 25.70 -6.36 25.19
CA GLU A 930 26.37 -6.84 26.40
C GLU A 930 25.36 -7.29 27.46
N ASN A 931 24.22 -6.65 27.56
CA ASN A 931 23.16 -6.94 28.53
C ASN A 931 22.01 -7.78 27.98
N ARG A 932 22.11 -8.27 26.72
CA ARG A 932 21.05 -9.02 26.03
C ARG A 932 20.79 -10.38 26.69
N GLU A 933 21.80 -11.08 27.15
CA GLU A 933 21.67 -12.40 27.71
C GLU A 933 21.85 -12.35 29.24
N LYS A 934 20.98 -13.02 29.98
CA LYS A 934 21.03 -13.08 31.44
C LYS A 934 20.71 -14.48 31.96
N LEU A 935 21.62 -15.05 32.71
CA LEU A 935 21.40 -16.30 33.44
C LEU A 935 20.98 -15.99 34.88
N ILE A 936 19.75 -16.31 35.24
CA ILE A 936 19.24 -16.25 36.60
C ILE A 936 19.39 -17.64 37.22
N LYS A 937 20.03 -17.71 38.40
CA LYS A 937 20.09 -18.91 39.22
C LYS A 937 19.42 -18.64 40.55
N GLY A 938 18.53 -19.49 40.95
CA GLY A 938 17.77 -19.29 42.16
C GLY A 938 17.29 -20.59 42.78
N TRP A 939 16.52 -20.43 43.84
CA TRP A 939 15.80 -21.53 44.47
C TRP A 939 14.31 -21.17 44.59
N VAL A 940 13.48 -22.19 44.61
CA VAL A 940 12.05 -22.07 44.81
C VAL A 940 11.59 -23.07 45.85
N GLN A 941 10.72 -22.65 46.74
CA GLN A 941 10.12 -23.50 47.75
C GLN A 941 8.71 -23.89 47.37
N ILE A 942 8.47 -25.20 47.28
CA ILE A 942 7.12 -25.74 47.16
C ILE A 942 6.58 -25.94 48.60
N LEU A 943 5.42 -25.30 48.86
CA LEU A 943 4.65 -25.48 50.09
C LEU A 943 3.28 -26.07 49.69
N LYS A 944 2.93 -27.25 50.27
CA LYS A 944 1.63 -27.90 50.04
C LYS A 944 0.81 -27.81 51.28
#